data_e7f736aa3a02c3c696788d670d3f1095
#
_entry.id   e7f736aa3a02c3c696788d670d3f1095
#
_cell.length_a   1.000
_cell.length_b   1.000
_cell.length_c   1.000
_cell.angle_alpha   90.00
_cell.angle_beta   90.00
_cell.angle_gamma   90.00
#
_symmetry.space_group_name_H-M   'P 1'
#
loop_
_entity.id
_entity.type
_entity.pdbx_description
1 polymer ?
#
loop_
_entity_poly.entity_id
_entity_poly.type
_entity_poly.pdbx_seq_one_letter_code
_entity_poly.pdbx_strand_id
1 'polypeptide(L)'
;VEATATIPKYNLNAEEEKKLILREYRSLLRLLKSRLKPGDKKLLRIAFEMAADAHVTMRRKTGEPYILHPIAVAKICVEEIGLGVRSTICALLHDTVEDTDIGLEDIKREFGEEITRIVDGLTKIDNVIDVNASQQAENFKKILLTLTDDPRVILIKLSDRLHNMRTLDVMKREKQLKIASETIFIYAPLAHRMGLYNIKTELEDISMKYMEPDTYRDIARKLAETKKDRTRYINDFIRPIKEKIESSSIQGEIYGRPKSIHSIWNKMKKKGVEFEEVYDLFAIRVILDSSPEKEKEDCWKVYSLITDEYSPSPERLRDWLSNPKANGYEALHTTVMGPQGKWVEVQIRSQRMNEIAEKGLAAHWKYKEGTQDESRFDKWFQQIREVISNQETDGVDFLQDFKTSFLAEEIYVYTPKGDVKMLPVGSTALDFAFSVHSAIGVKTIGAKVNHKLVPISYKLQSGDQVEIITSNKQKASEDWLGFVVTSKAKGRIRDALKEDKRKIADEGKYMLQRKLEGMGASLSQYNLDELMQWYKIGSSLDLLYQIAVKTIDLKDLRSFKVIGDKIEAPKPIKQPVVAADKPDIIPHHLLPKKDTELIIFGERSDKVVYNLANCCKPIPGDDVFGFVTTGKGLTIHRTNCPNAAKLLASYGHRVVKTKWAKNKEISFLTGIKIVGLDDVGVVSMITNLISGELKINIAALTIEAKEGLFMGNIRLYVHDKEELEQLVQALLGLPGVESVERYDMEDIPT
;
A
#
# COMPACT_ATOMS: atom_id res chain seq x y z
N VAL A 1 -1.36 35.13 4.33
CA VAL A 1 -0.09 35.63 4.85
C VAL A 1 0.78 34.40 5.06
N GLU A 2 1.68 34.12 4.12
CA GLU A 2 2.70 33.08 4.23
C GLU A 2 3.66 33.49 5.35
N ALA A 3 3.53 32.82 6.49
CA ALA A 3 4.61 32.82 7.45
C ALA A 3 5.75 31.96 6.87
N THR A 4 6.69 32.59 6.19
CA THR A 4 8.01 32.01 5.94
C THR A 4 8.62 31.70 7.30
N ALA A 5 8.54 30.46 7.74
CA ALA A 5 9.32 29.98 8.86
C ALA A 5 10.80 30.27 8.52
N THR A 6 11.36 31.25 9.19
CA THR A 6 12.81 31.53 9.16
C THR A 6 13.50 30.28 9.70
N ILE A 7 14.11 29.51 8.80
CA ILE A 7 14.99 28.40 9.15
C ILE A 7 16.07 28.99 10.07
N PRO A 8 16.24 28.50 11.31
CA PRO A 8 17.32 28.98 12.16
C PRO A 8 18.63 28.74 11.41
N LYS A 9 19.34 29.82 11.06
CA LYS A 9 20.65 29.72 10.43
C LYS A 9 21.55 28.95 11.39
N TYR A 10 22.05 27.80 10.92
CA TYR A 10 23.09 27.06 11.61
C TYR A 10 24.35 27.97 11.72
N ASN A 11 24.73 28.37 12.93
CA ASN A 11 25.72 29.41 13.18
C ASN A 11 26.85 28.93 14.10
N LEU A 12 27.18 27.66 14.11
CA LEU A 12 28.31 27.16 14.87
C LEU A 12 29.63 27.38 14.11
N ASN A 13 30.71 27.73 14.84
CA ASN A 13 32.04 27.76 14.26
C ASN A 13 32.64 26.35 14.15
N ALA A 14 33.73 26.18 13.41
CA ALA A 14 34.34 24.87 13.14
C ALA A 14 34.72 24.10 14.41
N GLU A 15 35.11 24.78 15.48
CA GLU A 15 35.48 24.12 16.74
C GLU A 15 34.23 23.66 17.52
N GLU A 16 33.16 24.41 17.49
CA GLU A 16 31.88 24.05 18.08
C GLU A 16 31.24 22.89 17.33
N GLU A 17 31.34 22.89 15.98
CA GLU A 17 30.90 21.75 15.15
C GLU A 17 31.66 20.49 15.51
N LYS A 18 32.95 20.53 15.62
CA LYS A 18 33.80 19.40 16.02
C LYS A 18 33.41 18.87 17.41
N LYS A 19 33.16 19.78 18.36
CA LYS A 19 32.66 19.40 19.70
C LYS A 19 31.29 18.72 19.63
N LEU A 20 30.36 19.23 18.79
CA LEU A 20 29.05 18.67 18.58
C LEU A 20 29.16 17.26 17.98
N ILE A 21 29.90 17.07 16.89
CA ILE A 21 30.11 15.78 16.22
C ILE A 21 30.66 14.75 17.22
N LEU A 22 31.70 15.10 17.98
CA LEU A 22 32.29 14.22 18.98
C LEU A 22 31.31 13.89 20.13
N ARG A 23 30.48 14.85 20.53
CA ARG A 23 29.43 14.60 21.53
C ARG A 23 28.41 13.60 21.04
N GLU A 24 27.94 13.76 19.80
CA GLU A 24 26.97 12.87 19.19
C GLU A 24 27.53 11.45 18.97
N TYR A 25 28.79 11.33 18.53
CA TYR A 25 29.47 10.06 18.44
C TYR A 25 29.66 9.36 19.80
N ARG A 26 30.07 10.12 20.83
CA ARG A 26 30.17 9.58 22.20
C ARG A 26 28.82 9.12 22.75
N SER A 27 27.74 9.80 22.38
CA SER A 27 26.38 9.39 22.72
C SER A 27 26.04 8.03 22.06
N LEU A 28 26.38 7.84 20.78
CA LEU A 28 26.22 6.55 20.08
C LEU A 28 27.00 5.43 20.77
N LEU A 29 28.26 5.67 21.17
CA LEU A 29 29.06 4.69 21.89
C LEU A 29 28.47 4.31 23.25
N ARG A 30 27.82 5.26 23.96
CA ARG A 30 27.12 4.97 25.22
C ARG A 30 25.91 4.05 25.02
N LEU A 31 25.15 4.23 23.94
CA LEU A 31 24.03 3.35 23.59
C LEU A 31 24.48 1.90 23.31
N LEU A 32 25.66 1.75 22.74
CA LEU A 32 26.24 0.44 22.41
C LEU A 32 26.96 -0.24 23.58
N LYS A 33 27.19 0.44 24.71
CA LYS A 33 28.09 -0.02 25.79
C LYS A 33 27.90 -1.48 26.22
N SER A 34 26.65 -1.91 26.36
CA SER A 34 26.29 -3.29 26.78
C SER A 34 26.44 -4.34 25.68
N ARG A 35 26.67 -3.93 24.43
CA ARG A 35 26.72 -4.81 23.24
C ARG A 35 28.14 -4.91 22.64
N LEU A 36 29.11 -4.12 23.15
CA LEU A 36 30.46 -4.08 22.62
C LEU A 36 31.25 -5.34 22.99
N LYS A 37 31.85 -5.97 21.97
CA LYS A 37 32.82 -7.04 22.10
C LYS A 37 34.26 -6.47 21.99
N PRO A 38 35.30 -7.23 22.39
CA PRO A 38 36.69 -6.82 22.15
C PRO A 38 36.95 -6.55 20.66
N GLY A 39 37.55 -5.39 20.34
CA GLY A 39 37.79 -4.94 18.97
C GLY A 39 36.71 -4.04 18.36
N ASP A 40 35.46 -4.13 18.77
CA ASP A 40 34.33 -3.37 18.18
C ASP A 40 34.51 -1.85 18.26
N LYS A 41 35.07 -1.35 19.37
CA LYS A 41 35.35 0.08 19.50
C LYS A 41 36.32 0.61 18.45
N LYS A 42 37.32 -0.22 18.07
CA LYS A 42 38.28 0.14 17.04
C LYS A 42 37.58 0.23 15.67
N LEU A 43 36.77 -0.76 15.33
CA LEU A 43 36.04 -0.78 14.05
C LEU A 43 35.04 0.37 13.97
N LEU A 44 34.29 0.65 15.04
CA LEU A 44 33.35 1.80 15.09
C LEU A 44 34.09 3.14 14.92
N ARG A 45 35.28 3.26 15.49
CA ARG A 45 36.09 4.46 15.34
C ARG A 45 36.56 4.63 13.90
N ILE A 46 37.06 3.56 13.26
CA ILE A 46 37.48 3.59 11.86
C ILE A 46 36.30 3.98 10.96
N ALA A 47 35.12 3.40 11.17
CA ALA A 47 33.93 3.73 10.40
C ALA A 47 33.50 5.17 10.57
N PHE A 48 33.54 5.69 11.80
CA PHE A 48 33.23 7.09 12.09
C PHE A 48 34.24 8.04 11.43
N GLU A 49 35.56 7.78 11.57
CA GLU A 49 36.61 8.60 10.97
C GLU A 49 36.49 8.58 9.44
N MET A 50 36.32 7.42 8.82
CA MET A 50 36.09 7.27 7.37
C MET A 50 34.89 8.07 6.89
N ALA A 51 33.73 7.95 7.56
CA ALA A 51 32.52 8.69 7.20
C ALA A 51 32.69 10.21 7.44
N ALA A 52 33.37 10.62 8.51
CA ALA A 52 33.59 12.02 8.82
C ALA A 52 34.53 12.69 7.81
N ASP A 53 35.59 12.04 7.42
CA ASP A 53 36.55 12.54 6.43
C ASP A 53 35.93 12.60 5.03
N ALA A 54 35.17 11.58 4.65
CA ALA A 54 34.47 11.51 3.37
C ALA A 54 33.44 12.65 3.19
N HIS A 55 32.78 13.05 4.25
CA HIS A 55 31.73 14.10 4.21
C HIS A 55 32.20 15.47 4.78
N VAL A 56 33.49 15.70 4.92
CA VAL A 56 34.04 16.91 5.60
C VAL A 56 33.57 18.22 5.00
N THR A 57 33.43 18.29 3.67
CA THR A 57 32.97 19.48 2.92
C THR A 57 31.46 19.51 2.73
N MET A 58 30.75 18.44 3.04
CA MET A 58 29.33 18.31 2.74
C MET A 58 28.48 18.90 3.86
N ARG A 59 27.39 19.54 3.46
CA ARG A 59 26.40 20.16 4.36
C ARG A 59 25.00 19.70 4.03
N ARG A 60 24.21 19.49 5.06
CA ARG A 60 22.76 19.31 4.88
C ARG A 60 22.09 20.64 4.52
N LYS A 61 20.85 20.59 4.03
CA LYS A 61 20.07 21.80 3.71
C LYS A 61 19.78 22.70 4.91
N THR A 62 19.83 22.13 6.12
CA THR A 62 19.81 22.86 7.40
C THR A 62 21.08 23.66 7.66
N GLY A 63 22.16 23.40 6.92
CA GLY A 63 23.49 24.03 7.09
C GLY A 63 24.44 23.23 8.01
N GLU A 64 23.96 22.19 8.70
CA GLU A 64 24.75 21.36 9.60
C GLU A 64 25.72 20.42 8.85
N PRO A 65 26.86 20.01 9.45
CA PRO A 65 27.76 19.02 8.90
C PRO A 65 27.03 17.71 8.55
N TYR A 66 27.29 17.18 7.33
CA TYR A 66 26.57 16.00 6.83
C TYR A 66 26.73 14.77 7.74
N ILE A 67 27.90 14.58 8.35
CA ILE A 67 28.21 13.45 9.25
C ILE A 67 27.22 13.30 10.42
N LEU A 68 26.51 14.35 10.82
CA LEU A 68 25.48 14.26 11.86
C LEU A 68 24.31 13.38 11.43
N HIS A 69 24.04 13.27 10.11
CA HIS A 69 23.01 12.37 9.58
C HIS A 69 23.36 10.90 9.76
N PRO A 70 24.50 10.36 9.26
CA PRO A 70 24.89 8.97 9.53
C PRO A 70 24.94 8.64 11.02
N ILE A 71 25.39 9.55 11.87
CA ILE A 71 25.39 9.33 13.33
C ILE A 71 23.94 9.20 13.85
N ALA A 72 23.01 10.04 13.38
CA ALA A 72 21.62 9.98 13.80
C ALA A 72 20.93 8.70 13.31
N VAL A 73 21.17 8.29 12.05
CA VAL A 73 20.70 7.01 11.51
C VAL A 73 21.24 5.83 12.33
N ALA A 74 22.53 5.84 12.67
CA ALA A 74 23.15 4.82 13.51
C ALA A 74 22.52 4.77 14.93
N LYS A 75 22.16 5.92 15.51
CA LYS A 75 21.43 5.97 16.79
C LYS A 75 20.05 5.35 16.69
N ILE A 76 19.27 5.67 15.65
CA ILE A 76 17.96 5.07 15.40
C ILE A 76 18.11 3.54 15.30
N CYS A 77 19.10 3.05 14.54
CA CYS A 77 19.38 1.63 14.42
C CYS A 77 19.59 0.94 15.78
N VAL A 78 20.33 1.58 16.68
CA VAL A 78 20.68 1.00 17.99
C VAL A 78 19.56 1.14 19.01
N GLU A 79 18.95 2.32 19.12
CA GLU A 79 18.02 2.68 20.20
C GLU A 79 16.60 2.22 19.85
N GLU A 80 16.11 2.56 18.66
CA GLU A 80 14.72 2.34 18.28
C GLU A 80 14.50 0.95 17.67
N ILE A 81 15.45 0.45 16.86
CA ILE A 81 15.35 -0.89 16.28
C ILE A 81 16.03 -1.95 17.16
N GLY A 82 17.17 -1.63 17.74
CA GLY A 82 17.91 -2.56 18.59
C GLY A 82 19.02 -3.32 17.88
N LEU A 83 19.52 -2.83 16.75
CA LEU A 83 20.59 -3.44 15.96
C LEU A 83 21.94 -3.41 16.69
N GLY A 84 22.84 -4.35 16.32
CA GLY A 84 24.17 -4.49 16.88
C GLY A 84 25.24 -3.65 16.18
N VAL A 85 26.49 -3.85 16.60
CA VAL A 85 27.67 -3.08 16.16
C VAL A 85 27.88 -3.10 14.65
N ARG A 86 27.75 -4.25 13.98
CA ARG A 86 27.95 -4.37 12.53
C ARG A 86 26.99 -3.51 11.74
N SER A 87 25.71 -3.56 12.10
CA SER A 87 24.69 -2.70 11.47
C SER A 87 24.92 -1.21 11.77
N THR A 88 25.47 -0.90 12.94
CA THR A 88 25.86 0.47 13.30
C THR A 88 26.99 0.99 12.40
N ILE A 89 28.00 0.15 12.12
CA ILE A 89 29.07 0.47 11.17
C ILE A 89 28.48 0.70 9.78
N CYS A 90 27.59 -0.18 9.30
CA CYS A 90 26.93 0.00 8.00
C CYS A 90 26.10 1.29 7.96
N ALA A 91 25.42 1.64 9.05
CA ALA A 91 24.67 2.89 9.16
C ALA A 91 25.54 4.15 9.15
N LEU A 92 26.76 4.08 9.71
CA LEU A 92 27.73 5.17 9.60
C LEU A 92 28.25 5.34 8.17
N LEU A 93 28.34 4.26 7.40
CA LEU A 93 28.93 4.20 6.06
C LEU A 93 27.88 4.22 4.92
N HIS A 94 26.58 4.31 5.21
CA HIS A 94 25.52 4.02 4.24
C HIS A 94 25.55 4.93 3.00
N ASP A 95 25.89 6.21 3.16
CA ASP A 95 25.98 7.19 2.07
C ASP A 95 27.43 7.37 1.54
N THR A 96 28.40 6.72 2.17
CA THR A 96 29.83 6.98 1.86
C THR A 96 30.18 6.54 0.44
N VAL A 97 29.67 5.39 -0.02
CA VAL A 97 29.96 4.86 -1.38
C VAL A 97 29.18 5.63 -2.45
N GLU A 98 28.02 6.19 -2.10
CA GLU A 98 27.17 6.89 -3.07
C GLU A 98 27.58 8.35 -3.27
N ASP A 99 27.90 9.04 -2.17
CA ASP A 99 28.11 10.48 -2.17
C ASP A 99 29.60 10.89 -2.24
N THR A 100 30.54 9.91 -2.18
CA THR A 100 31.98 10.20 -2.10
C THR A 100 32.84 9.29 -2.97
N ASP A 101 34.15 9.52 -3.03
CA ASP A 101 35.11 8.74 -3.82
C ASP A 101 35.50 7.40 -3.16
N ILE A 102 34.96 7.05 -2.00
CA ILE A 102 35.24 5.78 -1.32
C ILE A 102 34.52 4.62 -2.01
N GLY A 103 35.27 3.63 -2.47
CA GLY A 103 34.73 2.44 -3.14
C GLY A 103 34.41 1.29 -2.20
N LEU A 104 33.63 0.31 -2.69
CA LEU A 104 33.33 -0.93 -1.96
C LEU A 104 34.59 -1.73 -1.60
N GLU A 105 35.65 -1.67 -2.42
CA GLU A 105 36.92 -2.34 -2.14
C GLU A 105 37.65 -1.75 -0.91
N ASP A 106 37.50 -0.45 -0.66
CA ASP A 106 38.04 0.20 0.53
C ASP A 106 37.31 -0.26 1.79
N ILE A 107 35.97 -0.34 1.71
CA ILE A 107 35.15 -0.89 2.80
C ILE A 107 35.48 -2.37 3.05
N LYS A 108 35.70 -3.15 2.00
CA LYS A 108 36.04 -4.54 2.10
C LYS A 108 37.42 -4.78 2.81
N ARG A 109 38.35 -3.93 2.48
CA ARG A 109 39.70 -3.98 3.10
C ARG A 109 39.65 -3.69 4.60
N GLU A 110 38.84 -2.73 5.05
CA GLU A 110 38.82 -2.30 6.45
C GLU A 110 37.82 -3.10 7.30
N PHE A 111 36.68 -3.54 6.74
CA PHE A 111 35.58 -4.12 7.50
C PHE A 111 35.18 -5.54 7.08
N GLY A 112 35.74 -6.06 5.97
CA GLY A 112 35.43 -7.39 5.46
C GLY A 112 34.14 -7.53 4.66
N GLU A 113 33.93 -8.73 4.10
CA GLU A 113 32.89 -9.05 3.12
C GLU A 113 31.46 -8.81 3.63
N GLU A 114 31.18 -9.12 4.90
CA GLU A 114 29.82 -9.00 5.47
C GLU A 114 29.35 -7.55 5.48
N ILE A 115 30.16 -6.62 5.96
CA ILE A 115 29.81 -5.19 6.01
C ILE A 115 29.72 -4.62 4.60
N THR A 116 30.64 -4.99 3.71
CA THR A 116 30.66 -4.58 2.31
C THR A 116 29.38 -4.96 1.60
N ARG A 117 28.89 -6.21 1.78
CA ARG A 117 27.65 -6.68 1.17
C ARG A 117 26.43 -5.88 1.63
N ILE A 118 26.37 -5.50 2.91
CA ILE A 118 25.27 -4.70 3.43
C ILE A 118 25.33 -3.27 2.86
N VAL A 119 26.50 -2.65 2.81
CA VAL A 119 26.68 -1.29 2.25
C VAL A 119 26.38 -1.27 0.75
N ASP A 120 26.86 -2.27 -0.01
CA ASP A 120 26.49 -2.43 -1.43
C ASP A 120 24.97 -2.55 -1.64
N GLY A 121 24.29 -3.29 -0.75
CA GLY A 121 22.84 -3.38 -0.74
C GLY A 121 22.14 -2.03 -0.51
N LEU A 122 22.68 -1.20 0.38
CA LEU A 122 22.15 0.15 0.67
C LEU A 122 22.32 1.08 -0.54
N THR A 123 23.49 1.11 -1.16
CA THR A 123 23.80 1.92 -2.35
C THR A 123 22.94 1.53 -3.56
N LYS A 124 22.70 0.22 -3.77
CA LYS A 124 21.82 -0.26 -4.88
C LYS A 124 20.37 0.20 -4.76
N ILE A 125 19.89 0.42 -3.54
CA ILE A 125 18.53 0.90 -3.30
C ILE A 125 18.39 2.37 -3.72
N ASP A 126 19.38 3.21 -3.47
CA ASP A 126 19.33 4.66 -3.75
C ASP A 126 19.46 5.00 -5.23
N ASN A 127 20.32 4.29 -5.96
CA ASN A 127 20.50 4.44 -7.42
C ASN A 127 19.24 4.11 -8.26
N VAL A 128 18.19 3.65 -7.59
CA VAL A 128 16.98 3.15 -8.20
C VAL A 128 15.81 4.17 -8.19
N ILE A 129 15.93 5.31 -7.48
CA ILE A 129 14.79 6.16 -7.15
C ILE A 129 14.47 7.25 -8.19
N ASP A 130 15.15 7.31 -9.33
CA ASP A 130 14.82 8.30 -10.36
C ASP A 130 14.15 7.70 -11.61
N VAL A 131 13.07 8.40 -12.07
CA VAL A 131 12.39 8.34 -13.37
C VAL A 131 11.44 7.15 -13.67
N ASN A 132 10.14 7.48 -13.95
CA ASN A 132 9.04 6.68 -14.56
C ASN A 132 8.39 5.54 -13.74
N ALA A 133 7.04 5.40 -13.83
CA ALA A 133 6.26 4.44 -13.03
C ALA A 133 6.59 2.97 -13.27
N SER A 134 6.95 2.57 -14.47
CA SER A 134 7.47 1.24 -14.78
C SER A 134 8.80 1.00 -14.05
N GLN A 135 9.63 2.02 -13.97
CA GLN A 135 10.90 2.02 -13.27
C GLN A 135 10.75 2.02 -11.74
N GLN A 136 9.72 2.67 -11.18
CA GLN A 136 9.44 2.60 -9.74
C GLN A 136 9.02 1.19 -9.30
N ALA A 137 8.30 0.47 -10.12
CA ALA A 137 7.93 -0.91 -9.85
C ALA A 137 9.15 -1.85 -9.95
N GLU A 138 10.03 -1.65 -10.93
CA GLU A 138 11.30 -2.34 -11.02
C GLU A 138 12.23 -1.97 -9.86
N ASN A 139 12.23 -0.73 -9.46
CA ASN A 139 12.97 -0.21 -8.33
C ASN A 139 12.51 -0.85 -7.01
N PHE A 140 11.20 -0.93 -6.82
CA PHE A 140 10.63 -1.63 -5.67
C PHE A 140 10.98 -3.13 -5.68
N LYS A 141 10.96 -3.77 -6.86
CA LYS A 141 11.38 -5.15 -7.03
C LYS A 141 12.87 -5.34 -6.64
N LYS A 142 13.75 -4.41 -7.03
CA LYS A 142 15.18 -4.43 -6.65
C LYS A 142 15.36 -4.21 -5.14
N ILE A 143 14.62 -3.28 -4.53
CA ILE A 143 14.59 -3.09 -3.06
C ILE A 143 14.23 -4.42 -2.37
N LEU A 144 13.20 -5.11 -2.85
CA LEU A 144 12.78 -6.38 -2.28
C LEU A 144 13.79 -7.51 -2.51
N LEU A 145 14.48 -7.56 -3.65
CA LEU A 145 15.55 -8.51 -3.89
C LEU A 145 16.71 -8.32 -2.91
N THR A 146 17.14 -7.09 -2.70
CA THR A 146 18.17 -6.75 -1.72
C THR A 146 17.76 -7.13 -0.28
N LEU A 147 16.46 -7.00 0.02
CA LEU A 147 15.84 -7.43 1.28
C LEU A 147 16.01 -8.93 1.54
N THR A 148 15.93 -9.76 0.49
CA THR A 148 16.02 -11.22 0.63
C THR A 148 17.44 -11.69 0.88
N ASP A 149 18.45 -10.87 0.57
CA ASP A 149 19.86 -11.21 0.79
C ASP A 149 20.31 -10.90 2.23
N ASP A 150 19.96 -9.73 2.75
CA ASP A 150 20.22 -9.36 4.14
C ASP A 150 19.17 -8.38 4.69
N PRO A 151 18.32 -8.82 5.64
CA PRO A 151 17.27 -7.96 6.21
C PRO A 151 17.78 -6.70 6.91
N ARG A 152 19.05 -6.67 7.31
CA ARG A 152 19.66 -5.48 7.95
C ARG A 152 19.68 -4.28 7.02
N VAL A 153 19.77 -4.51 5.72
CA VAL A 153 19.73 -3.44 4.70
C VAL A 153 18.45 -2.62 4.83
N ILE A 154 17.27 -3.28 4.89
CA ILE A 154 16.01 -2.56 5.00
C ILE A 154 15.84 -1.87 6.37
N LEU A 155 16.35 -2.49 7.45
CA LEU A 155 16.26 -1.89 8.78
C LEU A 155 17.08 -0.60 8.87
N ILE A 156 18.26 -0.57 8.26
CA ILE A 156 19.09 0.64 8.15
C ILE A 156 18.39 1.67 7.25
N LYS A 157 17.82 1.24 6.11
CA LYS A 157 17.12 2.14 5.19
C LYS A 157 15.84 2.73 5.80
N LEU A 158 15.12 1.96 6.66
CA LEU A 158 14.01 2.49 7.44
C LEU A 158 14.46 3.53 8.47
N SER A 159 15.65 3.35 9.06
CA SER A 159 16.25 4.32 9.98
C SER A 159 16.63 5.62 9.26
N ASP A 160 17.25 5.49 8.08
CA ASP A 160 17.57 6.63 7.20
C ASP A 160 16.29 7.37 6.78
N ARG A 161 15.29 6.65 6.29
CA ARG A 161 13.99 7.26 5.90
C ARG A 161 13.34 7.98 7.08
N LEU A 162 13.36 7.40 8.27
CA LEU A 162 12.80 8.04 9.46
C LEU A 162 13.53 9.34 9.81
N HIS A 163 14.87 9.33 9.78
CA HIS A 163 15.64 10.55 10.02
C HIS A 163 15.37 11.61 8.95
N ASN A 164 15.28 11.23 7.69
CA ASN A 164 14.94 12.13 6.58
C ASN A 164 13.52 12.71 6.74
N MET A 165 12.55 11.91 7.21
CA MET A 165 11.21 12.41 7.52
C MET A 165 11.18 13.39 8.69
N ARG A 166 11.96 13.15 9.75
CA ARG A 166 12.09 14.04 10.91
C ARG A 166 12.69 15.41 10.54
N THR A 167 13.46 15.47 9.45
CA THR A 167 14.12 16.71 8.96
C THR A 167 13.54 17.22 7.63
N LEU A 168 12.31 16.83 7.30
CA LEU A 168 11.71 17.11 5.98
C LEU A 168 11.23 18.55 5.80
N ASP A 169 11.08 19.31 6.88
CA ASP A 169 10.57 20.69 6.92
C ASP A 169 11.40 21.68 6.11
N VAL A 170 12.70 21.46 5.98
CA VAL A 170 13.63 22.32 5.22
C VAL A 170 13.58 22.11 3.71
N MET A 171 12.87 21.11 3.25
CA MET A 171 12.77 20.78 1.82
C MET A 171 11.68 21.60 1.13
N LYS A 172 11.83 21.82 -0.20
CA LYS A 172 10.76 22.41 -1.02
C LYS A 172 9.50 21.56 -0.99
N ARG A 173 8.33 22.20 -1.06
CA ARG A 173 7.02 21.56 -0.94
C ARG A 173 6.84 20.35 -1.87
N GLU A 174 7.25 20.45 -3.12
CA GLU A 174 7.17 19.35 -4.09
C GLU A 174 7.97 18.12 -3.63
N LYS A 175 9.19 18.36 -3.11
CA LYS A 175 10.04 17.29 -2.58
C LYS A 175 9.47 16.70 -1.28
N GLN A 176 8.87 17.54 -0.41
CA GLN A 176 8.16 17.08 0.79
C GLN A 176 7.03 16.11 0.42
N LEU A 177 6.19 16.47 -0.54
CA LEU A 177 5.07 15.63 -0.97
C LEU A 177 5.55 14.31 -1.61
N LYS A 178 6.58 14.36 -2.47
CA LYS A 178 7.17 13.15 -3.08
C LYS A 178 7.67 12.19 -1.99
N ILE A 179 8.50 12.66 -1.07
CA ILE A 179 9.09 11.84 -0.01
C ILE A 179 8.01 11.31 0.95
N ALA A 180 7.04 12.14 1.34
CA ALA A 180 5.93 11.72 2.20
C ALA A 180 5.07 10.64 1.53
N SER A 181 4.77 10.78 0.23
CA SER A 181 4.04 9.81 -0.55
C SER A 181 4.78 8.46 -0.66
N GLU A 182 6.07 8.47 -1.02
CA GLU A 182 6.90 7.26 -1.03
C GLU A 182 6.91 6.59 0.35
N THR A 183 7.00 7.38 1.41
CA THR A 183 7.06 6.89 2.78
C THR A 183 5.78 6.18 3.19
N ILE A 184 4.61 6.76 2.93
CA ILE A 184 3.32 6.17 3.32
C ILE A 184 3.01 4.91 2.48
N PHE A 185 3.42 4.85 1.21
CA PHE A 185 3.09 3.74 0.31
C PHE A 185 4.10 2.59 0.31
N ILE A 186 5.37 2.83 0.68
CA ILE A 186 6.43 1.83 0.64
C ILE A 186 7.00 1.55 2.03
N TYR A 187 7.54 2.58 2.69
CA TYR A 187 8.31 2.39 3.91
C TYR A 187 7.46 2.12 5.16
N ALA A 188 6.32 2.77 5.34
CA ALA A 188 5.45 2.53 6.48
C ALA A 188 4.85 1.10 6.46
N PRO A 189 4.37 0.56 5.32
CA PRO A 189 3.99 -0.85 5.21
C PRO A 189 5.14 -1.83 5.45
N LEU A 190 6.35 -1.54 4.97
CA LEU A 190 7.53 -2.37 5.26
C LEU A 190 7.87 -2.37 6.76
N ALA A 191 7.86 -1.20 7.41
CA ALA A 191 8.05 -1.08 8.86
C ALA A 191 7.00 -1.88 9.64
N HIS A 192 5.73 -1.83 9.20
CA HIS A 192 4.65 -2.65 9.78
C HIS A 192 4.95 -4.14 9.68
N ARG A 193 5.36 -4.61 8.50
CA ARG A 193 5.66 -6.03 8.26
C ARG A 193 6.86 -6.51 9.06
N MET A 194 7.89 -5.64 9.23
CA MET A 194 9.04 -5.91 10.09
C MET A 194 8.72 -5.86 11.60
N GLY A 195 7.47 -5.53 11.99
CA GLY A 195 7.06 -5.40 13.37
C GLY A 195 7.53 -4.11 14.05
N LEU A 196 8.05 -3.14 13.29
CA LEU A 196 8.53 -1.85 13.80
C LEU A 196 7.38 -0.85 13.93
N TYR A 197 6.45 -1.15 14.86
CA TYR A 197 5.19 -0.38 14.97
C TYR A 197 5.38 1.09 15.36
N ASN A 198 6.40 1.42 16.14
CA ASN A 198 6.67 2.83 16.51
C ASN A 198 7.17 3.61 15.28
N ILE A 199 8.14 3.05 14.55
CA ILE A 199 8.66 3.65 13.31
C ILE A 199 7.54 3.80 12.28
N LYS A 200 6.75 2.75 12.05
CA LYS A 200 5.58 2.78 11.17
C LYS A 200 4.64 3.92 11.53
N THR A 201 4.29 4.03 12.80
CA THR A 201 3.34 5.05 13.30
C THR A 201 3.88 6.46 13.10
N GLU A 202 5.16 6.68 13.39
CA GLU A 202 5.78 7.99 13.22
C GLU A 202 5.92 8.36 11.73
N LEU A 203 6.29 7.39 10.87
CA LEU A 203 6.33 7.60 9.41
C LEU A 203 4.96 7.99 8.85
N GLU A 204 3.89 7.34 9.31
CA GLU A 204 2.50 7.65 8.92
C GLU A 204 2.08 9.05 9.39
N ASP A 205 2.34 9.40 10.66
CA ASP A 205 1.97 10.70 11.23
C ASP A 205 2.72 11.85 10.54
N ILE A 206 4.03 11.70 10.31
CA ILE A 206 4.81 12.72 9.60
C ILE A 206 4.36 12.82 8.13
N SER A 207 4.09 11.70 7.46
CA SER A 207 3.59 11.72 6.08
C SER A 207 2.26 12.46 5.99
N MET A 208 1.32 12.19 6.89
CA MET A 208 0.03 12.86 6.97
C MET A 208 0.18 14.37 7.21
N LYS A 209 1.12 14.79 8.07
CA LYS A 209 1.41 16.22 8.32
C LYS A 209 1.72 16.99 7.04
N TYR A 210 2.38 16.34 6.07
CA TYR A 210 2.71 16.97 4.78
C TYR A 210 1.64 16.74 3.72
N MET A 211 0.96 15.61 3.69
CA MET A 211 -0.03 15.29 2.68
C MET A 211 -1.39 15.93 2.98
N GLU A 212 -1.82 15.92 4.25
CA GLU A 212 -3.10 16.41 4.74
C GLU A 212 -2.91 17.39 5.92
N PRO A 213 -2.25 18.55 5.69
CA PRO A 213 -1.79 19.42 6.78
C PRO A 213 -2.92 20.04 7.61
N ASP A 214 -4.06 20.31 7.00
CA ASP A 214 -5.19 20.94 7.71
C ASP A 214 -5.88 19.92 8.62
N THR A 215 -6.17 18.73 8.12
CA THR A 215 -6.73 17.62 8.89
C THR A 215 -5.79 17.21 10.02
N TYR A 216 -4.49 17.13 9.74
CA TYR A 216 -3.49 16.82 10.76
C TYR A 216 -3.51 17.85 11.90
N ARG A 217 -3.53 19.15 11.56
CA ARG A 217 -3.56 20.24 12.56
C ARG A 217 -4.84 20.24 13.39
N ASP A 218 -5.98 19.99 12.77
CA ASP A 218 -7.26 19.94 13.49
C ASP A 218 -7.28 18.79 14.51
N ILE A 219 -6.92 17.57 14.09
CA ILE A 219 -6.87 16.42 15.00
C ILE A 219 -5.83 16.64 16.10
N ALA A 220 -4.66 17.19 15.78
CA ALA A 220 -3.62 17.49 16.76
C ALA A 220 -4.10 18.51 17.80
N ARG A 221 -4.80 19.56 17.38
CA ARG A 221 -5.41 20.57 18.27
C ARG A 221 -6.44 19.94 19.18
N LYS A 222 -7.41 19.19 18.65
CA LYS A 222 -8.46 18.49 19.44
C LYS A 222 -7.86 17.50 20.44
N LEU A 223 -6.79 16.78 20.06
CA LEU A 223 -6.05 15.92 20.98
C LEU A 223 -5.34 16.70 22.10
N ALA A 224 -4.82 17.89 21.81
CA ALA A 224 -4.19 18.73 22.81
C ALA A 224 -5.21 19.30 23.81
N GLU A 225 -6.34 19.78 23.32
CA GLU A 225 -7.45 20.32 24.13
C GLU A 225 -8.01 19.28 25.10
N THR A 226 -8.20 18.04 24.64
CA THR A 226 -8.75 16.94 25.48
C THR A 226 -7.71 16.23 26.35
N LYS A 227 -6.44 16.65 26.34
CA LYS A 227 -5.34 15.92 27.02
C LYS A 227 -5.56 15.76 28.52
N LYS A 228 -6.00 16.81 29.23
CA LYS A 228 -6.21 16.79 30.70
C LYS A 228 -7.30 15.80 31.09
N ASP A 229 -8.44 15.86 30.42
CA ASP A 229 -9.60 15.00 30.74
C ASP A 229 -9.29 13.55 30.37
N ARG A 230 -8.62 13.33 29.25
CA ARG A 230 -8.15 12.00 28.85
C ARG A 230 -7.15 11.41 29.85
N THR A 231 -6.19 12.21 30.36
CA THR A 231 -5.24 11.74 31.37
C THR A 231 -5.95 11.39 32.68
N ARG A 232 -6.90 12.21 33.11
CA ARG A 232 -7.71 11.92 34.30
C ARG A 232 -8.49 10.61 34.12
N TYR A 233 -9.17 10.45 33.00
CA TYR A 233 -9.93 9.24 32.69
C TYR A 233 -9.03 7.99 32.67
N ILE A 234 -7.85 8.06 32.05
CA ILE A 234 -6.88 6.96 32.04
C ILE A 234 -6.46 6.58 33.46
N ASN A 235 -6.15 7.54 34.31
CA ASN A 235 -5.74 7.28 35.66
C ASN A 235 -6.89 6.66 36.50
N ASP A 236 -8.11 7.14 36.31
CA ASP A 236 -9.30 6.59 37.02
C ASP A 236 -9.59 5.16 36.57
N PHE A 237 -9.40 4.86 35.27
CA PHE A 237 -9.51 3.50 34.73
C PHE A 237 -8.41 2.57 35.23
N ILE A 238 -7.17 3.02 35.33
CA ILE A 238 -6.01 2.18 35.70
C ILE A 238 -6.02 1.87 37.18
N ARG A 239 -6.45 2.79 38.05
CA ARG A 239 -6.33 2.68 39.51
C ARG A 239 -6.85 1.36 40.07
N PRO A 240 -8.11 0.92 39.82
CA PRO A 240 -8.61 -0.34 40.38
C PRO A 240 -7.89 -1.58 39.81
N ILE A 241 -7.47 -1.55 38.56
CA ILE A 241 -6.70 -2.64 37.94
C ILE A 241 -5.33 -2.75 38.62
N LYS A 242 -4.67 -1.62 38.86
CA LYS A 242 -3.36 -1.55 39.51
C LYS A 242 -3.40 -2.11 40.90
N GLU A 243 -4.40 -1.72 41.71
CA GLU A 243 -4.62 -2.23 43.06
C GLU A 243 -4.81 -3.76 43.08
N LYS A 244 -5.58 -4.32 42.13
CA LYS A 244 -5.78 -5.77 42.00
C LYS A 244 -4.50 -6.50 41.56
N ILE A 245 -3.71 -5.95 40.64
CA ILE A 245 -2.44 -6.53 40.23
C ILE A 245 -1.41 -6.47 41.35
N GLU A 246 -1.30 -5.36 42.08
CA GLU A 246 -0.40 -5.22 43.24
C GLU A 246 -0.77 -6.17 44.40
N SER A 247 -2.05 -6.51 44.56
CA SER A 247 -2.52 -7.50 45.52
C SER A 247 -2.28 -8.94 45.08
N SER A 248 -2.01 -9.17 43.81
CA SER A 248 -1.63 -10.45 43.23
C SER A 248 -0.10 -10.64 43.30
N SER A 249 0.37 -11.86 43.02
CA SER A 249 1.82 -12.13 42.97
C SER A 249 2.46 -11.66 41.66
N ILE A 250 1.74 -10.92 40.82
CA ILE A 250 2.18 -10.48 39.47
C ILE A 250 2.72 -9.06 39.57
N GLN A 251 3.90 -8.83 39.00
CA GLN A 251 4.47 -7.49 38.85
C GLN A 251 4.31 -7.00 37.44
N GLY A 252 4.09 -5.70 37.27
CA GLY A 252 3.96 -5.11 35.95
C GLY A 252 3.67 -3.61 35.95
N GLU A 253 3.83 -3.00 34.81
CA GLU A 253 3.55 -1.60 34.56
C GLU A 253 2.26 -1.43 33.76
N ILE A 254 1.44 -0.42 34.13
CA ILE A 254 0.19 -0.09 33.46
C ILE A 254 0.23 1.38 33.04
N TYR A 255 0.01 1.65 31.76
CA TYR A 255 -0.07 3.01 31.26
C TYR A 255 -0.99 3.16 30.04
N GLY A 256 -1.49 4.38 29.83
CA GLY A 256 -2.27 4.74 28.66
C GLY A 256 -1.38 5.18 27.50
N ARG A 257 -1.57 4.61 26.33
CA ARG A 257 -0.91 5.02 25.08
C ARG A 257 -1.91 5.73 24.17
N PRO A 258 -1.70 7.02 23.84
CA PRO A 258 -2.54 7.70 22.86
C PRO A 258 -2.36 7.05 21.48
N LYS A 259 -3.44 7.01 20.69
CA LYS A 259 -3.36 6.60 19.27
C LYS A 259 -2.78 7.72 18.43
N SER A 260 -2.10 7.34 17.35
CA SER A 260 -1.52 8.29 16.40
C SER A 260 -2.60 9.06 15.65
N ILE A 261 -2.25 10.24 15.18
CA ILE A 261 -3.15 11.13 14.43
C ILE A 261 -3.64 10.44 13.15
N HIS A 262 -2.73 9.79 12.42
CA HIS A 262 -3.06 9.03 11.23
C HIS A 262 -4.02 7.85 11.52
N SER A 263 -3.84 7.15 12.65
CA SER A 263 -4.74 6.05 13.04
C SER A 263 -6.15 6.56 13.38
N ILE A 264 -6.26 7.72 14.02
CA ILE A 264 -7.54 8.37 14.31
C ILE A 264 -8.22 8.79 13.00
N TRP A 265 -7.50 9.50 12.13
CA TRP A 265 -8.00 9.91 10.83
C TRP A 265 -8.51 8.74 9.98
N ASN A 266 -7.76 7.64 9.91
CA ASN A 266 -8.20 6.45 9.19
C ASN A 266 -9.50 5.85 9.74
N LYS A 267 -9.72 5.95 11.07
CA LYS A 267 -10.99 5.51 11.68
C LYS A 267 -12.14 6.44 11.33
N MET A 268 -11.92 7.75 11.42
CA MET A 268 -12.90 8.75 10.99
C MET A 268 -13.31 8.49 9.54
N LYS A 269 -12.33 8.31 8.65
CA LYS A 269 -12.57 8.06 7.23
C LYS A 269 -13.28 6.73 6.94
N LYS A 270 -12.87 5.63 7.61
CA LYS A 270 -13.47 4.30 7.40
C LYS A 270 -14.90 4.19 7.92
N LYS A 271 -15.22 4.92 9.00
CA LYS A 271 -16.54 4.88 9.64
C LYS A 271 -17.44 6.04 9.24
N GLY A 272 -16.92 7.04 8.53
CA GLY A 272 -17.66 8.27 8.20
C GLY A 272 -18.08 9.07 9.44
N VAL A 273 -17.23 9.12 10.48
CA VAL A 273 -17.54 9.74 11.77
C VAL A 273 -16.61 10.91 12.08
N GLU A 274 -17.07 11.88 12.85
CA GLU A 274 -16.28 12.99 13.34
C GLU A 274 -15.31 12.57 14.48
N PHE A 275 -14.33 13.42 14.78
CA PHE A 275 -13.32 13.15 15.81
C PHE A 275 -13.95 12.84 17.19
N GLU A 276 -15.01 13.55 17.56
CA GLU A 276 -15.73 13.42 18.84
C GLU A 276 -16.42 12.06 18.99
N GLU A 277 -16.72 11.40 17.90
CA GLU A 277 -17.36 10.07 17.85
C GLU A 277 -16.33 8.93 17.87
N VAL A 278 -15.03 9.24 17.80
CA VAL A 278 -13.96 8.24 17.92
C VAL A 278 -13.71 7.90 19.37
N TYR A 279 -14.35 6.86 19.89
CA TYR A 279 -14.30 6.46 21.30
C TYR A 279 -12.93 5.95 21.77
N ASP A 280 -12.10 5.37 20.88
CA ASP A 280 -10.85 4.71 21.25
C ASP A 280 -9.61 5.56 20.89
N LEU A 281 -9.54 6.78 21.42
CA LEU A 281 -8.42 7.71 21.23
C LEU A 281 -7.12 7.25 21.92
N PHE A 282 -7.19 6.25 22.77
CA PHE A 282 -6.05 5.65 23.48
C PHE A 282 -6.29 4.16 23.71
N ALA A 283 -5.24 3.42 24.04
CA ALA A 283 -5.28 2.06 24.55
C ALA A 283 -4.54 1.98 25.87
N ILE A 284 -4.97 1.09 26.75
CA ILE A 284 -4.25 0.77 27.97
C ILE A 284 -3.29 -0.38 27.70
N ARG A 285 -2.06 -0.24 28.12
CA ARG A 285 -1.04 -1.29 28.07
C ARG A 285 -0.73 -1.79 29.47
N VAL A 286 -0.72 -3.11 29.60
CA VAL A 286 -0.27 -3.82 30.80
C VAL A 286 0.94 -4.65 30.40
N ILE A 287 2.10 -4.32 30.96
CA ILE A 287 3.36 -5.00 30.66
C ILE A 287 3.80 -5.73 31.92
N LEU A 288 3.88 -7.05 31.85
CA LEU A 288 4.15 -7.93 32.97
C LEU A 288 5.62 -8.31 33.04
N ASP A 289 6.17 -8.27 34.25
CA ASP A 289 7.51 -8.78 34.56
C ASP A 289 7.43 -10.26 34.91
N SER A 290 7.21 -11.11 33.92
CA SER A 290 7.01 -12.54 34.06
C SER A 290 8.13 -13.32 33.38
N SER A 291 8.51 -14.48 33.96
CA SER A 291 9.45 -15.39 33.33
C SER A 291 8.82 -16.01 32.05
N PRO A 292 9.66 -16.41 31.05
CA PRO A 292 9.14 -16.96 29.81
C PRO A 292 8.21 -18.17 29.96
N GLU A 293 8.37 -18.95 31.03
CA GLU A 293 7.55 -20.13 31.30
C GLU A 293 6.14 -19.77 31.79
N LYS A 294 6.00 -18.62 32.47
CA LYS A 294 4.74 -18.18 33.11
C LYS A 294 4.05 -17.04 32.37
N GLU A 295 4.71 -16.40 31.41
CA GLU A 295 4.20 -15.17 30.80
C GLU A 295 2.82 -15.31 30.19
N LYS A 296 2.47 -16.47 29.60
CA LYS A 296 1.13 -16.72 29.03
C LYS A 296 0.09 -16.85 30.14
N GLU A 297 0.40 -17.62 31.17
CA GLU A 297 -0.47 -17.80 32.33
C GLU A 297 -0.76 -16.47 33.02
N ASP A 298 0.26 -15.68 33.27
CA ASP A 298 0.13 -14.37 33.92
C ASP A 298 -0.68 -13.38 33.07
N CYS A 299 -0.53 -13.39 31.75
CA CYS A 299 -1.38 -12.59 30.87
C CYS A 299 -2.86 -12.94 30.99
N TRP A 300 -3.20 -14.23 31.05
CA TRP A 300 -4.58 -14.68 31.23
C TRP A 300 -5.11 -14.38 32.63
N LYS A 301 -4.29 -14.49 33.67
CA LYS A 301 -4.65 -14.07 35.05
C LYS A 301 -5.00 -12.58 35.10
N VAL A 302 -4.18 -11.73 34.49
CA VAL A 302 -4.43 -10.29 34.40
C VAL A 302 -5.67 -9.98 33.59
N TYR A 303 -5.93 -10.71 32.49
CA TYR A 303 -7.20 -10.61 31.78
C TYR A 303 -8.40 -10.86 32.70
N SER A 304 -8.35 -11.92 33.51
CA SER A 304 -9.42 -12.22 34.51
C SER A 304 -9.60 -11.06 35.49
N LEU A 305 -8.50 -10.54 36.07
CA LEU A 305 -8.57 -9.41 37.04
C LEU A 305 -9.20 -8.15 36.38
N ILE A 306 -8.94 -7.89 35.11
CA ILE A 306 -9.51 -6.75 34.37
C ILE A 306 -11.01 -6.98 34.13
N THR A 307 -11.39 -8.21 33.73
CA THR A 307 -12.79 -8.52 33.43
C THR A 307 -13.67 -8.70 34.64
N ASP A 308 -13.08 -8.93 35.79
CA ASP A 308 -13.77 -8.84 37.12
C ASP A 308 -14.12 -7.39 37.49
N GLU A 309 -13.39 -6.40 36.95
CA GLU A 309 -13.64 -4.98 37.24
C GLU A 309 -14.52 -4.35 36.15
N TYR A 310 -14.27 -4.69 34.89
CA TYR A 310 -14.88 -4.07 33.72
C TYR A 310 -15.47 -5.12 32.76
N SER A 311 -16.73 -4.99 32.40
CA SER A 311 -17.41 -5.94 31.49
C SER A 311 -16.74 -5.98 30.10
N PRO A 312 -16.27 -7.15 29.64
CA PRO A 312 -15.61 -7.29 28.36
C PRO A 312 -16.60 -7.36 27.19
N SER A 313 -16.15 -6.98 25.98
CA SER A 313 -16.82 -7.30 24.72
C SER A 313 -16.27 -8.62 24.17
N PRO A 314 -17.04 -9.73 24.15
CA PRO A 314 -16.56 -11.03 23.69
C PRO A 314 -16.07 -11.02 22.24
N GLU A 315 -16.76 -10.28 21.36
CA GLU A 315 -16.43 -10.19 19.95
C GLU A 315 -15.10 -9.49 19.66
N ARG A 316 -14.59 -8.72 20.63
CA ARG A 316 -13.35 -7.92 20.51
C ARG A 316 -12.15 -8.50 21.22
N LEU A 317 -12.28 -9.73 21.79
CA LEU A 317 -11.13 -10.46 22.30
C LEU A 317 -10.26 -10.94 21.13
N ARG A 318 -8.94 -10.68 21.21
CA ARG A 318 -7.94 -11.15 20.24
C ARG A 318 -6.81 -11.83 20.98
N ASP A 319 -6.72 -13.14 20.80
CA ASP A 319 -5.70 -13.99 21.41
C ASP A 319 -4.53 -14.20 20.41
N TRP A 320 -3.53 -13.34 20.51
CA TRP A 320 -2.26 -13.52 19.82
C TRP A 320 -1.17 -14.15 20.73
N LEU A 321 -1.55 -14.65 21.91
CA LEU A 321 -0.68 -15.48 22.74
C LEU A 321 -0.67 -16.92 22.27
N SER A 322 -1.86 -17.46 21.96
CA SER A 322 -2.01 -18.81 21.43
C SER A 322 -1.62 -18.89 19.96
N ASN A 323 -1.99 -17.89 19.16
CA ASN A 323 -1.69 -17.78 17.72
C ASN A 323 -0.97 -16.47 17.40
N PRO A 324 0.37 -16.40 17.60
CA PRO A 324 1.15 -15.19 17.30
C PRO A 324 1.04 -14.79 15.84
N LYS A 325 1.06 -13.47 15.55
CA LYS A 325 1.06 -12.95 14.18
C LYS A 325 2.32 -13.40 13.40
N ALA A 326 2.27 -13.34 12.07
CA ALA A 326 3.39 -13.73 11.21
C ALA A 326 4.70 -12.98 11.52
N ASN A 327 4.60 -11.74 11.97
CA ASN A 327 5.74 -10.92 12.41
C ASN A 327 6.18 -11.17 13.86
N GLY A 328 5.75 -12.26 14.48
CA GLY A 328 6.11 -12.63 15.86
C GLY A 328 5.44 -11.81 16.95
N TYR A 329 4.46 -10.97 16.64
CA TYR A 329 3.71 -10.19 17.63
C TYR A 329 2.86 -11.11 18.50
N GLU A 330 3.07 -11.01 19.82
CA GLU A 330 2.34 -11.75 20.87
C GLU A 330 1.69 -10.75 21.82
N ALA A 331 0.41 -10.88 22.11
CA ALA A 331 -0.32 -10.10 23.09
C ALA A 331 -1.74 -10.63 23.27
N LEU A 332 -2.37 -10.35 24.39
CA LEU A 332 -3.80 -10.51 24.57
C LEU A 332 -4.47 -9.13 24.47
N HIS A 333 -5.39 -8.95 23.53
CA HIS A 333 -6.15 -7.72 23.42
C HIS A 333 -7.60 -7.96 23.79
N THR A 334 -8.13 -7.10 24.64
CA THR A 334 -9.54 -7.07 24.98
C THR A 334 -10.08 -5.65 24.91
N THR A 335 -11.38 -5.53 24.77
CA THR A 335 -12.08 -4.24 24.87
C THR A 335 -13.09 -4.36 25.99
N VAL A 336 -13.02 -3.47 26.97
CA VAL A 336 -13.89 -3.50 28.15
C VAL A 336 -14.67 -2.21 28.29
N MET A 337 -15.83 -2.27 28.96
CA MET A 337 -16.64 -1.10 29.30
C MET A 337 -16.07 -0.43 30.53
N GLY A 338 -15.36 0.68 30.33
CA GLY A 338 -14.77 1.47 31.40
C GLY A 338 -15.75 2.48 32.06
N PRO A 339 -15.25 3.36 32.92
CA PRO A 339 -16.04 4.42 33.54
C PRO A 339 -16.79 5.26 32.51
N GLN A 340 -17.93 5.81 32.87
CA GLN A 340 -18.77 6.64 32.00
C GLN A 340 -19.30 5.93 30.73
N GLY A 341 -19.33 4.58 30.72
CA GLY A 341 -19.82 3.81 29.57
C GLY A 341 -18.96 3.87 28.30
N LYS A 342 -17.66 4.14 28.43
CA LYS A 342 -16.74 4.23 27.29
C LYS A 342 -15.99 2.93 27.09
N TRP A 343 -15.94 2.46 25.84
CA TRP A 343 -15.14 1.30 25.46
C TRP A 343 -13.64 1.61 25.51
N VAL A 344 -12.87 0.79 26.22
CA VAL A 344 -11.42 0.91 26.39
C VAL A 344 -10.73 -0.35 25.88
N GLU A 345 -9.81 -0.20 24.95
CA GLU A 345 -8.94 -1.28 24.48
C GLU A 345 -7.80 -1.51 25.48
N VAL A 346 -7.63 -2.74 25.94
CA VAL A 346 -6.54 -3.15 26.83
C VAL A 346 -5.67 -4.17 26.15
N GLN A 347 -4.35 -3.96 26.17
CA GLN A 347 -3.31 -4.79 25.58
C GLN A 347 -2.44 -5.35 26.70
N ILE A 348 -2.45 -6.68 26.88
CA ILE A 348 -1.72 -7.38 27.93
C ILE A 348 -0.61 -8.19 27.31
N ARG A 349 0.62 -8.06 27.80
CA ARG A 349 1.80 -8.76 27.31
C ARG A 349 2.94 -8.75 28.33
N SER A 350 3.90 -9.70 28.22
CA SER A 350 5.11 -9.70 29.01
C SER A 350 6.13 -8.66 28.52
N GLN A 351 7.17 -8.42 29.30
CA GLN A 351 8.30 -7.55 28.92
C GLN A 351 8.98 -8.05 27.62
N ARG A 352 9.19 -9.37 27.48
CA ARG A 352 9.73 -10.00 26.24
C ARG A 352 8.83 -9.72 25.04
N MET A 353 7.52 -9.97 25.19
CA MET A 353 6.54 -9.72 24.12
C MET A 353 6.46 -8.23 23.76
N ASN A 354 6.63 -7.36 24.77
CA ASN A 354 6.69 -5.91 24.55
C ASN A 354 7.94 -5.51 23.73
N GLU A 355 9.11 -6.08 24.04
CA GLU A 355 10.33 -5.82 23.29
C GLU A 355 10.19 -6.28 21.82
N ILE A 356 9.60 -7.45 21.58
CA ILE A 356 9.29 -7.94 20.23
C ILE A 356 8.30 -7.01 19.51
N ALA A 357 7.25 -6.55 20.22
CA ALA A 357 6.25 -5.66 19.66
C ALA A 357 6.80 -4.25 19.31
N GLU A 358 7.80 -3.76 20.04
CA GLU A 358 8.41 -2.44 19.83
C GLU A 358 9.55 -2.47 18.81
N LYS A 359 10.40 -3.53 18.83
CA LYS A 359 11.63 -3.65 18.02
C LYS A 359 11.53 -4.68 16.89
N GLY A 360 10.40 -5.38 16.78
CA GLY A 360 10.10 -6.30 15.68
C GLY A 360 11.18 -7.37 15.47
N LEU A 361 11.57 -7.54 14.20
CA LEU A 361 12.53 -8.55 13.75
C LEU A 361 13.88 -8.51 14.51
N ALA A 362 14.38 -7.34 14.84
CA ALA A 362 15.66 -7.19 15.53
C ALA A 362 15.64 -7.76 16.97
N ALA A 363 14.50 -7.62 17.69
CA ALA A 363 14.35 -8.25 18.99
C ALA A 363 14.33 -9.78 18.88
N HIS A 364 13.67 -10.31 17.86
CA HIS A 364 13.60 -11.73 17.62
C HIS A 364 14.99 -12.36 17.39
N TRP A 365 15.89 -11.68 16.70
CA TRP A 365 17.27 -12.14 16.51
C TRP A 365 18.07 -12.20 17.83
N LYS A 366 17.85 -11.24 18.73
CA LYS A 366 18.50 -11.22 20.05
C LYS A 366 18.19 -12.47 20.90
N TYR A 367 16.97 -13.00 20.79
CA TYR A 367 16.53 -14.17 21.56
C TYR A 367 16.87 -15.51 20.88
N LYS A 368 17.25 -15.50 19.58
CA LYS A 368 17.55 -16.71 18.80
C LYS A 368 19.04 -17.01 18.60
N GLU A 369 19.97 -16.25 19.17
CA GLU A 369 21.40 -16.61 19.13
C GLU A 369 21.61 -17.94 19.84
N GLY A 370 21.43 -19.08 19.13
CA GLY A 370 21.67 -20.46 19.61
C GLY A 370 20.67 -21.53 19.19
N THR A 371 19.59 -21.24 18.46
CA THR A 371 18.62 -22.24 18.01
C THR A 371 18.54 -22.31 16.48
N GLN A 372 18.61 -23.55 15.93
CA GLN A 372 18.54 -23.84 14.47
C GLN A 372 17.12 -23.87 13.89
N ASP A 373 16.10 -23.40 14.61
CA ASP A 373 14.74 -23.39 14.07
C ASP A 373 14.55 -22.31 12.99
N GLU A 374 14.09 -22.71 11.81
CA GLU A 374 13.66 -21.81 10.74
C GLU A 374 12.69 -20.77 11.28
N SER A 375 13.08 -19.49 11.20
CA SER A 375 12.23 -18.43 11.68
C SER A 375 11.03 -18.25 10.76
N ARG A 376 9.90 -17.76 11.31
CA ARG A 376 8.74 -17.38 10.50
C ARG A 376 9.10 -16.33 9.45
N PHE A 377 10.14 -15.53 9.71
CA PHE A 377 10.68 -14.56 8.77
C PHE A 377 11.45 -15.20 7.61
N ASP A 378 12.13 -16.34 7.83
CA ASP A 378 12.81 -17.06 6.75
C ASP A 378 11.79 -17.57 5.73
N LYS A 379 10.63 -18.06 6.19
CA LYS A 379 9.51 -18.43 5.33
C LYS A 379 8.94 -17.22 4.58
N TRP A 380 8.83 -16.07 5.23
CA TRP A 380 8.37 -14.84 4.59
C TRP A 380 9.37 -14.34 3.53
N PHE A 381 10.66 -14.34 3.81
CA PHE A 381 11.69 -14.02 2.81
C PHE A 381 11.68 -15.00 1.64
N GLN A 382 11.48 -16.29 1.90
CA GLN A 382 11.32 -17.29 0.85
C GLN A 382 10.10 -17.01 -0.04
N GLN A 383 8.96 -16.65 0.55
CA GLN A 383 7.78 -16.24 -0.21
C GLN A 383 8.03 -15.00 -1.07
N ILE A 384 8.76 -14.01 -0.56
CA ILE A 384 9.17 -12.84 -1.36
C ILE A 384 10.02 -13.28 -2.55
N ARG A 385 11.03 -14.14 -2.33
CA ARG A 385 11.86 -14.68 -3.41
C ARG A 385 11.03 -15.40 -4.48
N GLU A 386 10.08 -16.23 -4.08
CA GLU A 386 9.18 -16.93 -5.00
C GLU A 386 8.34 -15.97 -5.85
N VAL A 387 7.83 -14.89 -5.26
CA VAL A 387 7.04 -13.87 -5.99
C VAL A 387 7.92 -13.06 -6.95
N ILE A 388 9.15 -12.76 -6.55
CA ILE A 388 10.09 -11.99 -7.37
C ILE A 388 10.65 -12.82 -8.53
N SER A 389 10.88 -14.12 -8.32
CA SER A 389 11.43 -15.03 -9.34
C SER A 389 10.45 -15.30 -10.50
N ASN A 390 9.16 -15.03 -10.30
CA ASN A 390 8.18 -15.06 -11.38
C ASN A 390 8.35 -13.84 -12.30
N GLN A 391 9.23 -13.97 -13.30
CA GLN A 391 9.72 -12.88 -14.16
C GLN A 391 8.70 -12.30 -15.17
N GLU A 392 7.51 -12.87 -15.31
CA GLU A 392 6.57 -12.52 -16.40
C GLU A 392 5.50 -11.47 -16.01
N THR A 393 5.50 -10.94 -14.78
CA THR A 393 4.52 -9.92 -14.35
C THR A 393 5.04 -8.52 -14.62
N ASP A 394 4.23 -7.69 -15.28
CA ASP A 394 4.47 -6.25 -15.41
C ASP A 394 4.69 -5.61 -14.03
N GLY A 395 5.59 -4.63 -13.95
CA GLY A 395 5.98 -4.03 -12.68
C GLY A 395 4.81 -3.45 -11.88
N VAL A 396 3.73 -3.00 -12.52
CA VAL A 396 2.53 -2.46 -11.88
C VAL A 396 1.71 -3.57 -11.22
N ASP A 397 1.52 -4.69 -11.93
CA ASP A 397 0.83 -5.88 -11.41
C ASP A 397 1.60 -6.49 -10.23
N PHE A 398 2.93 -6.50 -10.32
CA PHE A 398 3.81 -6.93 -9.23
C PHE A 398 3.61 -6.11 -7.96
N LEU A 399 3.56 -4.77 -8.07
CA LEU A 399 3.31 -3.88 -6.92
C LEU A 399 1.93 -4.12 -6.29
N GLN A 400 0.91 -4.37 -7.11
CA GLN A 400 -0.44 -4.63 -6.64
C GLN A 400 -0.53 -5.99 -5.96
N ASP A 401 0.06 -7.02 -6.55
CA ASP A 401 0.14 -8.36 -5.98
C ASP A 401 0.95 -8.40 -4.69
N PHE A 402 2.07 -7.65 -4.63
CA PHE A 402 2.85 -7.50 -3.41
C PHE A 402 2.05 -6.81 -2.30
N LYS A 403 1.37 -5.69 -2.59
CA LYS A 403 0.52 -5.00 -1.61
C LYS A 403 -0.56 -5.92 -1.07
N THR A 404 -1.23 -6.65 -1.93
CA THR A 404 -2.34 -7.53 -1.56
C THR A 404 -1.87 -8.76 -0.77
N SER A 405 -0.72 -9.35 -1.15
CA SER A 405 -0.23 -10.58 -0.51
C SER A 405 0.63 -10.34 0.73
N PHE A 406 1.37 -9.22 0.78
CA PHE A 406 2.37 -9.01 1.82
C PHE A 406 2.06 -7.88 2.80
N LEU A 407 1.15 -6.94 2.44
CA LEU A 407 0.81 -5.81 3.29
C LEU A 407 -0.61 -5.88 3.86
N ALA A 408 -1.47 -6.80 3.37
CA ALA A 408 -2.81 -7.01 3.90
C ALA A 408 -2.79 -7.64 5.30
N GLU A 409 -3.83 -7.38 6.07
CA GLU A 409 -4.12 -8.12 7.31
C GLU A 409 -4.32 -9.60 6.98
N GLU A 410 -4.02 -10.49 7.91
CA GLU A 410 -4.10 -11.94 7.73
C GLU A 410 -5.32 -12.53 8.44
N ILE A 411 -5.92 -13.55 7.82
CA ILE A 411 -6.92 -14.43 8.42
C ILE A 411 -6.30 -15.81 8.69
N TYR A 412 -6.79 -16.47 9.73
CA TYR A 412 -6.38 -17.81 10.11
C TYR A 412 -7.51 -18.79 9.79
N VAL A 413 -7.24 -19.71 8.87
CA VAL A 413 -8.23 -20.66 8.35
C VAL A 413 -7.74 -22.08 8.64
N TYR A 414 -8.65 -22.98 9.00
CA TYR A 414 -8.30 -24.31 9.48
C TYR A 414 -8.64 -25.37 8.42
N THR A 415 -7.74 -26.36 8.28
CA THR A 415 -8.07 -27.60 7.57
C THR A 415 -8.98 -28.47 8.44
N PRO A 416 -9.68 -29.48 7.89
CA PRO A 416 -10.45 -30.44 8.70
C PRO A 416 -9.59 -31.23 9.71
N LYS A 417 -8.29 -31.30 9.49
CA LYS A 417 -7.32 -31.96 10.41
C LYS A 417 -6.83 -31.02 11.53
N GLY A 418 -7.23 -29.74 11.52
CA GLY A 418 -6.81 -28.76 12.50
C GLY A 418 -5.54 -27.95 12.12
N ASP A 419 -4.94 -28.20 10.95
CA ASP A 419 -3.79 -27.40 10.51
C ASP A 419 -4.22 -25.97 10.19
N VAL A 420 -3.47 -24.99 10.68
CA VAL A 420 -3.73 -23.57 10.45
C VAL A 420 -3.05 -23.10 9.17
N LYS A 421 -3.80 -22.39 8.33
CA LYS A 421 -3.29 -21.67 7.16
C LYS A 421 -3.52 -20.17 7.33
N MET A 422 -2.48 -19.38 7.15
CA MET A 422 -2.55 -17.91 7.14
C MET A 422 -2.75 -17.45 5.71
N LEU A 423 -3.75 -16.60 5.49
CA LEU A 423 -4.10 -16.02 4.19
C LEU A 423 -4.37 -14.51 4.35
N PRO A 424 -4.14 -13.68 3.32
CA PRO A 424 -4.56 -12.28 3.32
C PRO A 424 -6.07 -12.13 3.53
N VAL A 425 -6.51 -11.06 4.19
CA VAL A 425 -7.94 -10.69 4.27
C VAL A 425 -8.53 -10.57 2.87
N GLY A 426 -9.72 -11.15 2.68
CA GLY A 426 -10.41 -11.19 1.39
C GLY A 426 -10.07 -12.41 0.54
N SER A 427 -9.14 -13.27 0.99
CA SER A 427 -8.85 -14.55 0.33
C SER A 427 -10.08 -15.44 0.21
N THR A 428 -10.15 -16.15 -0.90
CA THR A 428 -11.28 -17.02 -1.23
C THR A 428 -11.01 -18.50 -0.88
N ALA A 429 -12.04 -19.33 -0.97
CA ALA A 429 -11.90 -20.77 -0.82
C ALA A 429 -10.91 -21.36 -1.85
N LEU A 430 -10.80 -20.77 -3.03
CA LEU A 430 -9.82 -21.17 -4.04
C LEU A 430 -8.39 -20.78 -3.64
N ASP A 431 -8.17 -19.59 -3.06
CA ASP A 431 -6.87 -19.20 -2.50
C ASP A 431 -6.41 -20.21 -1.44
N PHE A 432 -7.32 -20.64 -0.57
CA PHE A 432 -7.04 -21.66 0.43
C PHE A 432 -6.64 -22.98 -0.22
N ALA A 433 -7.35 -23.43 -1.27
CA ALA A 433 -7.03 -24.66 -1.99
C ALA A 433 -5.60 -24.62 -2.57
N PHE A 434 -5.19 -23.51 -3.19
CA PHE A 434 -3.83 -23.30 -3.67
C PHE A 434 -2.80 -23.19 -2.54
N SER A 435 -3.20 -22.71 -1.36
CA SER A 435 -2.32 -22.68 -0.18
C SER A 435 -2.01 -24.07 0.35
N VAL A 436 -2.95 -24.99 0.24
CA VAL A 436 -2.77 -26.39 0.64
C VAL A 436 -1.84 -27.10 -0.35
N HIS A 437 -2.22 -27.17 -1.62
CA HIS A 437 -1.38 -27.74 -2.69
C HIS A 437 -1.84 -27.26 -4.07
N SER A 438 -0.88 -26.94 -4.97
CA SER A 438 -1.19 -26.42 -6.30
C SER A 438 -2.08 -27.38 -7.12
N ALA A 439 -1.84 -28.69 -7.06
CA ALA A 439 -2.66 -29.66 -7.77
C ALA A 439 -4.10 -29.76 -7.24
N ILE A 440 -4.33 -29.48 -5.95
CA ILE A 440 -5.66 -29.40 -5.35
C ILE A 440 -6.35 -28.13 -5.87
N GLY A 441 -5.64 -26.99 -5.88
CA GLY A 441 -6.16 -25.72 -6.36
C GLY A 441 -6.71 -25.80 -7.79
N VAL A 442 -5.94 -26.36 -8.73
CA VAL A 442 -6.37 -26.51 -10.14
C VAL A 442 -7.61 -27.40 -10.29
N LYS A 443 -7.77 -28.41 -9.44
CA LYS A 443 -8.87 -29.38 -9.49
C LYS A 443 -10.10 -29.01 -8.64
N THR A 444 -10.08 -27.84 -7.99
CA THR A 444 -11.13 -27.41 -7.08
C THR A 444 -12.42 -27.08 -7.83
N ILE A 445 -13.54 -27.67 -7.39
CA ILE A 445 -14.89 -27.40 -7.90
C ILE A 445 -15.77 -26.65 -6.89
N GLY A 446 -15.44 -26.70 -5.60
CA GLY A 446 -16.18 -26.09 -4.51
C GLY A 446 -15.45 -26.28 -3.18
N ALA A 447 -16.03 -25.76 -2.12
CA ALA A 447 -15.55 -25.98 -0.76
C ALA A 447 -16.72 -26.12 0.22
N LYS A 448 -16.47 -26.75 1.37
CA LYS A 448 -17.33 -26.63 2.53
C LYS A 448 -16.65 -25.76 3.57
N VAL A 449 -17.31 -24.71 3.97
CA VAL A 449 -16.87 -23.80 5.03
C VAL A 449 -17.79 -23.99 6.22
N ASN A 450 -17.24 -24.38 7.37
CA ASN A 450 -18.01 -24.70 8.58
C ASN A 450 -19.17 -25.67 8.28
N HIS A 451 -18.86 -26.73 7.52
CA HIS A 451 -19.77 -27.76 7.04
C HIS A 451 -20.83 -27.31 6.02
N LYS A 452 -20.83 -26.04 5.56
CA LYS A 452 -21.76 -25.55 4.52
C LYS A 452 -21.03 -25.49 3.18
N LEU A 453 -21.71 -26.01 2.13
CA LEU A 453 -21.18 -25.92 0.76
C LEU A 453 -21.19 -24.48 0.26
N VAL A 454 -20.05 -24.04 -0.25
CA VAL A 454 -19.86 -22.67 -0.77
C VAL A 454 -19.14 -22.71 -2.13
N PRO A 455 -19.31 -21.69 -2.97
CA PRO A 455 -18.58 -21.56 -4.23
C PRO A 455 -17.09 -21.30 -3.96
N ILE A 456 -16.26 -21.54 -4.98
CA ILE A 456 -14.79 -21.31 -4.90
C ILE A 456 -14.40 -19.84 -4.67
N SER A 457 -15.28 -18.90 -5.04
CA SER A 457 -15.12 -17.45 -4.86
C SER A 457 -15.54 -16.95 -3.48
N TYR A 458 -16.04 -17.84 -2.59
CA TYR A 458 -16.45 -17.47 -1.23
C TYR A 458 -15.28 -16.87 -0.44
N LYS A 459 -15.47 -15.68 0.12
CA LYS A 459 -14.46 -14.96 0.93
C LYS A 459 -14.41 -15.53 2.34
N LEU A 460 -13.27 -16.04 2.72
CA LEU A 460 -13.02 -16.67 4.02
C LEU A 460 -12.86 -15.65 5.13
N GLN A 461 -13.24 -16.07 6.34
CA GLN A 461 -13.05 -15.30 7.58
C GLN A 461 -12.10 -16.02 8.53
N SER A 462 -11.54 -15.27 9.49
CA SER A 462 -10.69 -15.89 10.50
C SER A 462 -11.52 -16.83 11.39
N GLY A 463 -11.03 -18.06 11.59
CA GLY A 463 -11.73 -19.09 12.34
C GLY A 463 -12.47 -20.11 11.46
N ASP A 464 -12.61 -19.87 10.15
CA ASP A 464 -13.29 -20.79 9.25
C ASP A 464 -12.54 -22.12 9.14
N GLN A 465 -13.29 -23.24 9.20
CA GLN A 465 -12.80 -24.56 8.85
C GLN A 465 -13.19 -24.87 7.39
N VAL A 466 -12.22 -25.19 6.54
CA VAL A 466 -12.42 -25.32 5.09
C VAL A 466 -12.02 -26.71 4.59
N GLU A 467 -12.98 -27.41 3.99
CA GLU A 467 -12.80 -28.68 3.27
C GLU A 467 -12.91 -28.42 1.77
N ILE A 468 -11.89 -28.77 0.98
CA ILE A 468 -11.89 -28.57 -0.48
C ILE A 468 -12.47 -29.76 -1.21
N ILE A 469 -13.37 -29.48 -2.16
CA ILE A 469 -13.98 -30.48 -3.04
C ILE A 469 -13.29 -30.39 -4.41
N THR A 470 -12.76 -31.52 -4.89
CA THR A 470 -12.01 -31.60 -6.14
C THR A 470 -12.63 -32.54 -7.16
N SER A 471 -12.34 -32.29 -8.44
CA SER A 471 -12.68 -33.19 -9.55
C SER A 471 -11.51 -33.31 -10.51
N ASN A 472 -11.24 -34.54 -10.98
CA ASN A 472 -10.15 -34.75 -11.97
C ASN A 472 -10.50 -34.21 -13.37
N LYS A 473 -11.75 -33.82 -13.62
CA LYS A 473 -12.20 -33.21 -14.87
C LYS A 473 -12.08 -31.71 -14.86
N GLN A 474 -11.86 -31.10 -13.68
CA GLN A 474 -11.72 -29.65 -13.54
C GLN A 474 -10.36 -29.20 -14.06
N LYS A 475 -10.38 -28.06 -14.74
CA LYS A 475 -9.20 -27.31 -15.22
C LYS A 475 -9.28 -25.87 -14.74
N ALA A 476 -8.14 -25.21 -14.69
CA ALA A 476 -8.08 -23.77 -14.39
C ALA A 476 -8.86 -22.97 -15.45
N SER A 477 -9.57 -21.93 -14.99
CA SER A 477 -10.27 -20.97 -15.84
C SER A 477 -9.69 -19.57 -15.67
N GLU A 478 -9.69 -18.78 -16.74
CA GLU A 478 -9.22 -17.40 -16.72
C GLU A 478 -10.05 -16.53 -15.75
N ASP A 479 -11.36 -16.79 -15.64
CA ASP A 479 -12.26 -16.09 -14.71
C ASP A 479 -11.82 -16.20 -13.24
N TRP A 480 -11.04 -17.22 -12.89
CA TRP A 480 -10.53 -17.40 -11.54
C TRP A 480 -9.59 -16.26 -11.11
N LEU A 481 -8.88 -15.67 -12.07
CA LEU A 481 -7.99 -14.53 -11.82
C LEU A 481 -8.73 -13.29 -11.32
N GLY A 482 -10.02 -13.18 -11.62
CA GLY A 482 -10.86 -12.04 -11.23
C GLY A 482 -11.21 -11.99 -9.75
N PHE A 483 -11.21 -13.14 -9.03
CA PHE A 483 -11.60 -13.16 -7.62
C PHE A 483 -10.53 -13.72 -6.67
N VAL A 484 -9.48 -14.39 -7.15
CA VAL A 484 -8.38 -14.81 -6.28
C VAL A 484 -7.51 -13.63 -5.85
N VAL A 485 -7.06 -13.68 -4.61
CA VAL A 485 -6.33 -12.60 -3.96
C VAL A 485 -4.84 -12.89 -3.89
N THR A 486 -4.45 -14.15 -3.60
CA THR A 486 -3.06 -14.51 -3.35
C THR A 486 -2.22 -14.58 -4.63
N SER A 487 -1.00 -14.05 -4.60
CA SER A 487 -0.05 -14.13 -5.73
C SER A 487 0.26 -15.58 -6.09
N LYS A 488 0.30 -16.49 -5.11
CA LYS A 488 0.51 -17.92 -5.32
C LYS A 488 -0.62 -18.53 -6.17
N ALA A 489 -1.89 -18.22 -5.84
CA ALA A 489 -3.03 -18.71 -6.63
C ALA A 489 -2.98 -18.13 -8.05
N LYS A 490 -2.80 -16.83 -8.20
CA LYS A 490 -2.72 -16.14 -9.50
C LYS A 490 -1.59 -16.72 -10.37
N GLY A 491 -0.39 -16.89 -9.80
CA GLY A 491 0.75 -17.48 -10.50
C GLY A 491 0.45 -18.89 -10.99
N ARG A 492 -0.07 -19.76 -10.10
CA ARG A 492 -0.38 -21.16 -10.45
C ARG A 492 -1.53 -21.30 -11.45
N ILE A 493 -2.52 -20.41 -11.42
CA ILE A 493 -3.58 -20.37 -12.42
C ILE A 493 -2.98 -19.97 -13.79
N ARG A 494 -2.16 -18.92 -13.85
CA ARG A 494 -1.49 -18.51 -15.10
C ARG A 494 -0.61 -19.62 -15.68
N ASP A 495 0.18 -20.31 -14.81
CA ASP A 495 1.00 -21.46 -15.22
C ASP A 495 0.15 -22.58 -15.82
N ALA A 496 -0.97 -22.95 -15.15
CA ALA A 496 -1.88 -23.98 -15.63
C ALA A 496 -2.55 -23.60 -16.96
N LEU A 497 -2.99 -22.36 -17.11
CA LEU A 497 -3.56 -21.86 -18.37
C LEU A 497 -2.52 -21.85 -19.51
N LYS A 498 -1.28 -21.47 -19.20
CA LYS A 498 -0.17 -21.48 -20.17
C LYS A 498 0.20 -22.89 -20.60
N GLU A 499 0.19 -23.85 -19.65
CA GLU A 499 0.42 -25.27 -19.96
C GLU A 499 -0.68 -25.85 -20.83
N ASP A 500 -1.96 -25.58 -20.51
CA ASP A 500 -3.09 -26.03 -21.33
C ASP A 500 -3.06 -25.39 -22.72
N LYS A 501 -2.70 -24.09 -22.81
CA LYS A 501 -2.49 -23.40 -24.10
C LYS A 501 -1.37 -24.03 -24.93
N ARG A 502 -0.26 -24.45 -24.29
CA ARG A 502 0.84 -25.16 -24.96
C ARG A 502 0.38 -26.50 -25.53
N LYS A 503 -0.37 -27.29 -24.76
CA LYS A 503 -0.89 -28.59 -25.24
C LYS A 503 -1.79 -28.42 -26.47
N ILE A 504 -2.64 -27.40 -26.48
CA ILE A 504 -3.50 -27.07 -27.62
C ILE A 504 -2.65 -26.55 -28.81
N ALA A 505 -1.64 -25.71 -28.53
CA ALA A 505 -0.75 -25.19 -29.56
C ALA A 505 0.10 -26.27 -30.24
N ASP A 506 0.45 -27.36 -29.54
CA ASP A 506 1.13 -28.52 -30.15
C ASP A 506 0.27 -29.19 -31.22
N GLU A 507 -1.05 -29.27 -31.04
CA GLU A 507 -1.97 -29.71 -32.11
C GLU A 507 -1.94 -28.73 -33.30
N GLY A 508 -1.99 -27.43 -33.03
CA GLY A 508 -1.86 -26.40 -34.05
C GLY A 508 -0.54 -26.45 -34.81
N LYS A 509 0.56 -26.74 -34.12
CA LYS A 509 1.87 -26.97 -34.72
C LYS A 509 1.83 -28.13 -35.73
N TYR A 510 1.24 -29.24 -35.30
CA TYR A 510 1.09 -30.41 -36.23
C TYR A 510 0.22 -30.07 -37.43
N MET A 511 -0.90 -29.35 -37.21
CA MET A 511 -1.78 -28.93 -38.30
C MET A 511 -1.08 -27.98 -39.30
N LEU A 512 -0.33 -27.00 -38.76
CA LEU A 512 0.45 -26.04 -39.61
C LEU A 512 1.57 -26.73 -40.34
N GLN A 513 2.33 -27.60 -39.69
CA GLN A 513 3.42 -28.36 -40.30
C GLN A 513 2.92 -29.17 -41.47
N ARG A 514 1.86 -29.96 -41.29
CA ARG A 514 1.24 -30.76 -42.38
C ARG A 514 0.75 -29.90 -43.55
N LYS A 515 0.26 -28.69 -43.24
CA LYS A 515 -0.21 -27.75 -44.25
C LYS A 515 0.95 -27.17 -45.09
N LEU A 516 2.03 -26.75 -44.41
CA LEU A 516 3.23 -26.21 -45.04
C LEU A 516 3.93 -27.27 -45.90
N GLU A 517 4.08 -28.50 -45.41
CA GLU A 517 4.62 -29.65 -46.14
C GLU A 517 3.82 -29.92 -47.43
N GLY A 518 2.47 -29.85 -47.36
CA GLY A 518 1.59 -29.97 -48.53
C GLY A 518 1.71 -28.82 -49.52
N MET A 519 2.34 -27.71 -49.16
CA MET A 519 2.66 -26.57 -50.01
C MET A 519 4.11 -26.58 -50.51
N GLY A 520 4.95 -27.52 -50.01
CA GLY A 520 6.37 -27.61 -50.36
C GLY A 520 7.27 -26.69 -49.49
N ALA A 521 6.82 -26.29 -48.28
CA ALA A 521 7.58 -25.50 -47.34
C ALA A 521 7.72 -26.25 -46.02
N SER A 522 8.80 -25.98 -45.25
CA SER A 522 8.99 -26.55 -43.93
C SER A 522 8.50 -25.61 -42.80
N LEU A 523 8.29 -26.17 -41.58
CA LEU A 523 8.02 -25.39 -40.40
C LEU A 523 9.31 -24.78 -39.84
N SER A 524 9.82 -23.73 -40.49
CA SER A 524 11.00 -22.98 -40.07
C SER A 524 10.64 -21.75 -39.22
N GLN A 525 11.61 -21.22 -38.46
CA GLN A 525 11.40 -19.97 -37.70
C GLN A 525 11.02 -18.81 -38.65
N TYR A 526 11.65 -18.73 -39.81
CA TYR A 526 11.33 -17.72 -40.84
C TYR A 526 9.85 -17.77 -41.25
N ASN A 527 9.32 -18.96 -41.51
CA ASN A 527 7.94 -19.13 -41.94
C ASN A 527 6.95 -18.83 -40.78
N LEU A 528 7.34 -19.11 -39.54
CA LEU A 528 6.54 -18.69 -38.36
C LEU A 528 6.53 -17.16 -38.19
N ASP A 529 7.68 -16.51 -38.36
CA ASP A 529 7.79 -15.05 -38.23
C ASP A 529 6.98 -14.33 -39.29
N GLU A 530 7.00 -14.83 -40.53
CA GLU A 530 6.20 -14.30 -41.65
C GLU A 530 4.69 -14.41 -41.37
N LEU A 531 4.24 -15.56 -40.81
CA LEU A 531 2.85 -15.73 -40.42
C LEU A 531 2.48 -14.85 -39.21
N MET A 532 3.35 -14.73 -38.21
CA MET A 532 3.13 -13.84 -37.09
C MET A 532 2.98 -12.38 -37.53
N GLN A 533 3.82 -11.94 -38.44
CA GLN A 533 3.75 -10.60 -39.02
C GLN A 533 2.45 -10.38 -39.79
N TRP A 534 2.05 -11.34 -40.64
CA TRP A 534 0.83 -11.27 -41.43
C TRP A 534 -0.43 -11.19 -40.57
N TYR A 535 -0.54 -12.06 -39.55
CA TYR A 535 -1.68 -12.09 -38.64
C TYR A 535 -1.55 -11.10 -37.47
N LYS A 536 -0.46 -10.33 -37.40
CA LYS A 536 -0.15 -9.35 -36.30
C LYS A 536 -0.17 -9.98 -34.91
N ILE A 537 0.41 -11.15 -34.79
CA ILE A 537 0.47 -11.93 -33.54
C ILE A 537 1.88 -11.81 -32.96
N GLY A 538 1.96 -11.51 -31.64
CA GLY A 538 3.25 -11.24 -30.98
C GLY A 538 4.03 -12.49 -30.56
N SER A 539 3.45 -13.70 -30.62
CA SER A 539 4.16 -14.92 -30.23
C SER A 539 3.79 -16.14 -31.08
N SER A 540 4.76 -17.02 -31.31
CA SER A 540 4.54 -18.28 -32.05
C SER A 540 3.55 -19.21 -31.32
N LEU A 541 3.53 -19.18 -29.97
CA LEU A 541 2.59 -19.95 -29.17
C LEU A 541 1.13 -19.47 -29.43
N ASP A 542 0.90 -18.17 -29.51
CA ASP A 542 -0.42 -17.61 -29.81
C ASP A 542 -0.88 -17.94 -31.22
N LEU A 543 0.03 -17.88 -32.18
CA LEU A 543 -0.24 -18.26 -33.58
C LEU A 543 -0.69 -19.74 -33.64
N LEU A 544 0.09 -20.64 -33.08
CA LEU A 544 -0.21 -22.08 -33.09
C LEU A 544 -1.49 -22.42 -32.34
N TYR A 545 -1.74 -21.75 -31.20
CA TYR A 545 -2.99 -21.88 -30.46
C TYR A 545 -4.20 -21.43 -31.31
N GLN A 546 -4.13 -20.28 -31.96
CA GLN A 546 -5.21 -19.76 -32.82
C GLN A 546 -5.49 -20.67 -34.01
N ILE A 547 -4.47 -21.32 -34.56
CA ILE A 547 -4.61 -22.33 -35.58
C ILE A 547 -5.35 -23.57 -35.04
N ALA A 548 -4.99 -24.06 -33.87
CA ALA A 548 -5.61 -25.22 -33.26
C ALA A 548 -7.11 -25.01 -32.96
N VAL A 549 -7.46 -23.84 -32.42
CA VAL A 549 -8.87 -23.48 -32.11
C VAL A 549 -9.61 -22.98 -33.38
N LYS A 550 -8.96 -23.01 -34.55
CA LYS A 550 -9.53 -22.63 -35.86
C LYS A 550 -9.96 -21.15 -35.97
N THR A 551 -9.41 -20.26 -35.13
CA THR A 551 -9.58 -18.81 -35.31
C THR A 551 -8.85 -18.34 -36.55
N ILE A 552 -7.70 -18.97 -36.88
CA ILE A 552 -6.98 -18.80 -38.15
C ILE A 552 -7.31 -20.01 -39.01
N ASP A 553 -7.90 -19.74 -40.20
CA ASP A 553 -8.17 -20.79 -41.20
C ASP A 553 -6.92 -21.03 -42.05
N LEU A 554 -6.37 -22.23 -41.97
CA LEU A 554 -5.22 -22.64 -42.81
C LEU A 554 -5.50 -22.60 -44.31
N LYS A 555 -6.76 -22.40 -44.76
CA LYS A 555 -7.08 -22.16 -46.18
C LYS A 555 -6.51 -20.84 -46.67
N ASP A 556 -6.36 -19.84 -45.83
CA ASP A 556 -5.80 -18.53 -46.18
C ASP A 556 -4.35 -18.63 -46.64
N LEU A 557 -3.62 -19.67 -46.21
CA LEU A 557 -2.25 -19.94 -46.65
C LEU A 557 -2.14 -20.24 -48.14
N ARG A 558 -3.24 -20.54 -48.86
CA ARG A 558 -3.25 -20.73 -50.29
C ARG A 558 -2.88 -19.47 -51.08
N SER A 559 -3.03 -18.31 -50.47
CA SER A 559 -2.67 -17.01 -51.04
C SER A 559 -1.16 -16.69 -50.95
N PHE A 560 -0.42 -17.45 -50.11
CA PHE A 560 1.02 -17.27 -49.94
C PHE A 560 1.78 -17.95 -51.11
N LYS A 561 2.87 -17.29 -51.54
CA LYS A 561 3.79 -17.87 -52.51
C LYS A 561 4.88 -18.65 -51.81
N VAL A 562 5.20 -19.83 -52.34
CA VAL A 562 6.32 -20.64 -51.85
C VAL A 562 7.50 -20.44 -52.79
N ILE A 563 8.64 -20.00 -52.24
CA ILE A 563 9.90 -19.80 -52.95
C ILE A 563 10.97 -20.62 -52.28
N GLY A 564 11.28 -21.78 -52.84
CA GLY A 564 12.10 -22.78 -52.15
C GLY A 564 11.39 -23.33 -50.94
N ASP A 565 11.99 -23.18 -49.73
CA ASP A 565 11.43 -23.63 -48.45
C ASP A 565 10.75 -22.48 -47.66
N LYS A 566 10.63 -21.27 -48.27
CA LYS A 566 10.10 -20.07 -47.63
C LYS A 566 8.72 -19.71 -48.16
N ILE A 567 7.84 -19.25 -47.28
CA ILE A 567 6.57 -18.64 -47.65
C ILE A 567 6.70 -17.12 -47.65
N GLU A 568 6.11 -16.47 -48.66
CA GLU A 568 6.00 -15.01 -48.74
C GLU A 568 4.54 -14.61 -48.75
N ALA A 569 4.20 -13.65 -47.90
CA ALA A 569 2.85 -13.11 -47.84
C ALA A 569 2.48 -12.35 -49.11
N PRO A 570 1.23 -12.40 -49.56
CA PRO A 570 0.77 -11.63 -50.71
C PRO A 570 0.97 -10.14 -50.43
N LYS A 571 1.54 -9.39 -51.40
CA LYS A 571 1.68 -7.93 -51.28
C LYS A 571 0.30 -7.33 -51.03
N PRO A 572 0.11 -6.46 -50.01
CA PRO A 572 -1.19 -5.87 -49.75
C PRO A 572 -1.61 -5.08 -51.01
N ILE A 573 -2.67 -5.54 -51.64
CA ILE A 573 -3.36 -4.76 -52.70
C ILE A 573 -3.89 -3.54 -51.96
N LYS A 574 -3.41 -2.34 -52.30
CA LYS A 574 -4.00 -1.09 -51.88
C LYS A 574 -5.47 -1.10 -52.32
N GLN A 575 -6.36 -1.58 -51.47
CA GLN A 575 -7.78 -1.34 -51.66
C GLN A 575 -7.98 0.17 -51.56
N PRO A 576 -8.75 0.79 -52.46
CA PRO A 576 -9.15 2.16 -52.25
C PRO A 576 -9.83 2.23 -50.90
N VAL A 577 -9.41 3.18 -50.08
CA VAL A 577 -10.01 3.47 -48.78
C VAL A 577 -11.48 3.80 -49.04
N VAL A 578 -12.34 2.81 -48.95
CA VAL A 578 -13.76 3.05 -48.71
C VAL A 578 -13.77 3.63 -47.31
N ALA A 579 -14.13 4.89 -47.23
CA ALA A 579 -14.30 5.58 -45.97
C ALA A 579 -15.23 4.71 -45.11
N ALA A 580 -14.66 4.04 -44.10
CA ALA A 580 -15.45 3.41 -43.09
C ALA A 580 -16.30 4.51 -42.47
N ASP A 581 -17.59 4.30 -42.48
CA ASP A 581 -18.57 5.15 -41.76
C ASP A 581 -18.01 5.44 -40.38
N LYS A 582 -17.78 6.72 -40.14
CA LYS A 582 -17.42 7.22 -38.81
C LYS A 582 -18.49 6.76 -37.85
N PRO A 583 -18.14 6.13 -36.70
CA PRO A 583 -19.10 5.91 -35.68
C PRO A 583 -19.72 7.26 -35.33
N ASP A 584 -21.02 7.27 -35.13
CA ASP A 584 -21.86 8.43 -34.88
C ASP A 584 -21.14 9.46 -34.01
N ILE A 585 -20.93 10.63 -34.62
CA ILE A 585 -20.40 11.80 -33.95
C ILE A 585 -21.45 12.20 -32.92
N ILE A 586 -21.17 12.00 -31.65
CA ILE A 586 -21.87 12.68 -30.56
C ILE A 586 -21.92 14.17 -30.91
N PRO A 587 -23.10 14.79 -30.94
CA PRO A 587 -23.25 16.16 -31.44
C PRO A 587 -22.26 17.12 -30.79
N HIS A 588 -21.57 17.90 -31.58
CA HIS A 588 -20.47 18.82 -31.24
C HIS A 588 -20.82 19.93 -30.25
N HIS A 589 -22.07 20.02 -29.78
CA HIS A 589 -22.56 21.03 -28.81
C HIS A 589 -22.42 20.62 -27.32
N LEU A 590 -21.84 19.42 -27.04
CA LEU A 590 -21.55 18.95 -25.69
C LEU A 590 -20.05 19.01 -25.31
N LEU A 591 -19.21 19.54 -26.20
CA LEU A 591 -17.83 19.86 -25.80
C LEU A 591 -17.81 21.25 -25.17
N PRO A 592 -17.18 21.44 -24.01
CA PRO A 592 -17.06 22.77 -23.42
C PRO A 592 -16.35 23.68 -24.41
N LYS A 593 -17.03 24.78 -24.80
CA LYS A 593 -16.41 25.85 -25.57
C LYS A 593 -15.20 26.40 -24.79
N LYS A 594 -14.23 26.93 -25.50
CA LYS A 594 -12.88 27.39 -25.12
C LYS A 594 -12.75 28.37 -23.92
N ASP A 595 -13.80 28.62 -23.15
CA ASP A 595 -13.86 29.76 -22.23
C ASP A 595 -13.81 29.41 -20.74
N THR A 596 -13.46 28.16 -20.37
CA THR A 596 -13.18 27.81 -18.97
C THR A 596 -11.71 28.11 -18.66
N GLU A 597 -11.48 29.22 -18.00
CA GLU A 597 -10.13 29.64 -17.65
C GLU A 597 -9.61 28.79 -16.48
N LEU A 598 -8.66 27.89 -16.73
CA LEU A 598 -7.80 27.26 -15.75
C LEU A 598 -6.48 28.03 -15.67
N ILE A 599 -5.96 28.24 -14.47
CA ILE A 599 -4.61 28.77 -14.27
C ILE A 599 -3.66 27.57 -14.16
N ILE A 600 -2.77 27.42 -15.13
CA ILE A 600 -1.80 26.32 -15.24
C ILE A 600 -0.40 26.95 -15.15
N PHE A 601 0.43 26.45 -14.25
CA PHE A 601 1.77 27.04 -13.96
C PHE A 601 1.78 28.53 -13.57
N GLY A 602 0.63 29.08 -13.16
CA GLY A 602 0.51 30.51 -12.83
C GLY A 602 0.10 31.41 -14.00
N GLU A 603 -0.07 30.86 -15.21
CA GLU A 603 -0.54 31.55 -16.41
C GLU A 603 -1.94 31.09 -16.82
N ARG A 604 -2.71 31.97 -17.50
CA ARG A 604 -4.04 31.64 -18.04
C ARG A 604 -3.93 30.59 -19.17
N SER A 605 -4.91 29.70 -19.23
CA SER A 605 -4.87 28.48 -20.06
C SER A 605 -5.15 28.65 -21.55
N ASP A 606 -5.18 29.89 -22.09
CA ASP A 606 -5.54 30.16 -23.49
C ASP A 606 -4.71 29.37 -24.53
N LYS A 607 -3.62 28.75 -24.09
CA LYS A 607 -2.66 28.03 -24.95
C LYS A 607 -2.56 26.52 -24.66
N VAL A 608 -3.28 25.97 -23.69
CA VAL A 608 -3.13 24.56 -23.28
C VAL A 608 -4.44 23.81 -23.48
N VAL A 609 -4.41 22.79 -24.32
CA VAL A 609 -5.53 21.86 -24.47
C VAL A 609 -5.58 20.91 -23.28
N TYR A 610 -6.69 20.91 -22.53
CA TYR A 610 -6.89 20.03 -21.38
C TYR A 610 -8.24 19.32 -21.46
N ASN A 611 -8.34 18.19 -20.75
CA ASN A 611 -9.57 17.40 -20.60
C ASN A 611 -9.88 17.25 -19.09
N LEU A 612 -11.17 17.17 -18.76
CA LEU A 612 -11.62 16.83 -17.41
C LEU A 612 -11.59 15.31 -17.22
N ALA A 613 -11.09 14.84 -16.07
CA ALA A 613 -11.00 13.41 -15.79
C ALA A 613 -12.39 12.79 -15.63
N ASN A 614 -12.65 11.68 -16.34
CA ASN A 614 -13.92 10.98 -16.26
C ASN A 614 -14.16 10.29 -14.90
N CYS A 615 -13.10 9.90 -14.19
CA CYS A 615 -13.17 9.19 -12.91
C CYS A 615 -13.68 10.06 -11.76
N CYS A 616 -13.46 11.40 -11.80
CA CYS A 616 -13.81 12.28 -10.69
C CYS A 616 -14.57 13.53 -11.12
N LYS A 617 -14.69 13.81 -12.41
CA LYS A 617 -15.42 14.95 -13.01
C LYS A 617 -15.31 16.24 -12.17
N PRO A 618 -14.11 16.86 -12.16
CA PRO A 618 -13.88 18.06 -11.38
C PRO A 618 -14.76 19.21 -11.87
N ILE A 619 -15.27 20.00 -10.93
CA ILE A 619 -16.07 21.20 -11.18
C ILE A 619 -15.35 22.43 -10.61
N PRO A 620 -15.64 23.67 -11.07
CA PRO A 620 -15.07 24.87 -10.50
C PRO A 620 -15.29 24.95 -8.99
N GLY A 621 -14.22 25.32 -8.25
CA GLY A 621 -14.21 25.31 -6.79
C GLY A 621 -13.65 24.04 -6.16
N ASP A 622 -13.55 22.92 -6.89
CA ASP A 622 -12.81 21.76 -6.43
C ASP A 622 -11.31 22.06 -6.36
N ASP A 623 -10.62 21.46 -5.39
CA ASP A 623 -9.16 21.42 -5.39
C ASP A 623 -8.68 20.46 -6.46
N VAL A 624 -7.93 20.95 -7.45
CA VAL A 624 -7.57 20.20 -8.64
C VAL A 624 -6.06 20.20 -8.90
N PHE A 625 -5.61 19.16 -9.62
CA PHE A 625 -4.30 19.08 -10.23
C PHE A 625 -4.41 18.61 -11.67
N GLY A 626 -3.50 19.06 -12.51
CA GLY A 626 -3.36 18.60 -13.88
C GLY A 626 -2.42 17.40 -13.97
N PHE A 627 -2.77 16.44 -14.79
CA PHE A 627 -1.94 15.27 -15.07
C PHE A 627 -1.64 15.17 -16.58
N VAL A 628 -0.35 15.15 -16.93
CA VAL A 628 0.08 15.05 -18.34
C VAL A 628 0.01 13.60 -18.81
N THR A 629 -0.92 13.29 -19.71
CA THR A 629 -1.11 11.96 -20.30
C THR A 629 -0.37 11.82 -21.61
N THR A 630 0.19 10.63 -21.88
CA THR A 630 0.75 10.29 -23.20
C THR A 630 -0.39 10.10 -24.20
N GLY A 631 -0.59 11.06 -25.09
CA GLY A 631 -1.56 10.99 -26.20
C GLY A 631 -2.85 11.79 -26.05
N LYS A 632 -3.29 12.18 -24.83
CA LYS A 632 -4.51 12.97 -24.60
C LYS A 632 -4.26 14.38 -24.03
N GLY A 633 -2.99 14.80 -23.88
CA GLY A 633 -2.63 16.09 -23.31
C GLY A 633 -2.80 16.15 -21.78
N LEU A 634 -3.17 17.34 -21.27
CA LEU A 634 -3.35 17.56 -19.83
C LEU A 634 -4.76 17.12 -19.39
N THR A 635 -4.84 16.27 -18.36
CA THR A 635 -6.11 15.83 -17.75
C THR A 635 -6.22 16.38 -16.33
N ILE A 636 -7.33 17.03 -16.01
CA ILE A 636 -7.57 17.66 -14.71
C ILE A 636 -8.30 16.68 -13.81
N HIS A 637 -7.73 16.42 -12.62
CA HIS A 637 -8.30 15.57 -11.56
C HIS A 637 -8.56 16.37 -10.29
N ARG A 638 -9.51 15.94 -9.48
CA ARG A 638 -9.65 16.41 -8.10
C ARG A 638 -8.53 15.84 -7.24
N THR A 639 -8.08 16.60 -6.24
CA THR A 639 -7.03 16.16 -5.31
C THR A 639 -7.46 14.97 -4.44
N ASN A 640 -8.76 14.85 -4.15
CA ASN A 640 -9.37 13.76 -3.39
C ASN A 640 -9.93 12.61 -4.27
N CYS A 641 -9.62 12.61 -5.57
CA CYS A 641 -10.02 11.53 -6.47
C CYS A 641 -9.38 10.19 -6.03
N PRO A 642 -10.10 9.05 -6.06
CA PRO A 642 -9.52 7.74 -5.75
C PRO A 642 -8.25 7.42 -6.56
N ASN A 643 -8.19 7.89 -7.81
CA ASN A 643 -7.02 7.75 -8.68
C ASN A 643 -5.92 8.78 -8.41
N ALA A 644 -6.21 9.89 -7.71
CA ALA A 644 -5.23 10.95 -7.44
C ALA A 644 -4.02 10.45 -6.66
N ALA A 645 -4.26 9.68 -5.59
CA ALA A 645 -3.19 9.10 -4.79
C ALA A 645 -2.28 8.20 -5.63
N LYS A 646 -2.85 7.40 -6.55
CA LYS A 646 -2.11 6.56 -7.49
C LYS A 646 -1.33 7.38 -8.51
N LEU A 647 -1.94 8.41 -9.08
CA LEU A 647 -1.31 9.29 -10.07
C LEU A 647 -0.19 10.13 -9.45
N LEU A 648 -0.39 10.68 -8.25
CA LEU A 648 0.60 11.45 -7.50
C LEU A 648 1.78 10.57 -7.07
N ALA A 649 1.51 9.36 -6.58
CA ALA A 649 2.53 8.43 -6.14
C ALA A 649 3.34 7.83 -7.30
N SER A 650 2.67 7.49 -8.41
CA SER A 650 3.32 6.78 -9.53
C SER A 650 3.88 7.72 -10.60
N TYR A 651 3.36 8.96 -10.71
CA TYR A 651 3.65 9.87 -11.82
C TYR A 651 3.78 11.33 -11.38
N GLY A 652 4.29 11.57 -10.17
CA GLY A 652 4.40 12.93 -9.59
C GLY A 652 5.09 13.97 -10.49
N HIS A 653 6.01 13.53 -11.38
CA HIS A 653 6.67 14.40 -12.36
C HIS A 653 5.77 14.85 -13.51
N ARG A 654 4.60 14.20 -13.71
CA ARG A 654 3.57 14.57 -14.71
C ARG A 654 2.46 15.40 -14.10
N VAL A 655 2.55 15.70 -12.81
CA VAL A 655 1.57 16.48 -12.08
C VAL A 655 1.87 17.95 -12.23
N VAL A 656 0.86 18.68 -12.68
CA VAL A 656 0.90 20.13 -12.90
C VAL A 656 -0.03 20.79 -11.91
N LYS A 657 0.45 21.82 -11.22
CA LYS A 657 -0.38 22.62 -10.32
C LYS A 657 -1.38 23.43 -11.14
N THR A 658 -2.67 23.19 -10.90
CA THR A 658 -3.76 23.89 -11.56
C THR A 658 -4.74 24.47 -10.55
N LYS A 659 -5.38 25.57 -10.89
CA LYS A 659 -6.46 26.20 -10.12
C LYS A 659 -7.54 26.67 -11.05
N TRP A 660 -8.80 26.66 -10.60
CA TRP A 660 -9.92 27.27 -11.32
C TRP A 660 -9.83 28.78 -11.30
N ALA A 661 -10.10 29.43 -12.45
CA ALA A 661 -10.42 30.84 -12.51
C ALA A 661 -11.94 30.99 -12.32
N LYS A 662 -12.38 32.06 -11.66
CA LYS A 662 -13.81 32.30 -11.42
C LYS A 662 -14.50 32.67 -12.73
N ASN A 663 -15.34 31.77 -13.25
CA ASN A 663 -16.29 32.09 -14.34
C ASN A 663 -17.60 31.32 -14.13
N LYS A 664 -18.74 31.99 -14.17
CA LYS A 664 -20.05 31.43 -13.80
C LYS A 664 -20.92 30.97 -14.98
N GLU A 665 -20.44 30.96 -16.21
CA GLU A 665 -21.26 30.75 -17.41
C GLU A 665 -21.34 29.29 -17.90
N ILE A 666 -20.62 28.34 -17.29
CA ILE A 666 -20.56 26.96 -17.77
C ILE A 666 -21.05 26.01 -16.68
N SER A 667 -21.88 25.04 -17.04
CA SER A 667 -22.33 23.97 -16.14
C SER A 667 -21.57 22.67 -16.34
N PHE A 668 -21.31 21.94 -15.24
CA PHE A 668 -20.49 20.74 -15.17
C PHE A 668 -21.32 19.56 -14.67
N LEU A 669 -21.18 18.41 -15.32
CA LEU A 669 -21.88 17.19 -14.92
C LEU A 669 -21.24 16.57 -13.68
N THR A 670 -22.03 16.38 -12.63
CA THR A 670 -21.63 15.70 -11.38
C THR A 670 -22.68 14.67 -10.96
N GLY A 671 -22.34 13.79 -10.01
CA GLY A 671 -23.24 12.78 -9.45
C GLY A 671 -23.40 12.92 -7.94
N ILE A 672 -24.63 12.75 -7.46
CA ILE A 672 -24.95 12.64 -6.04
C ILE A 672 -25.71 11.33 -5.78
N LYS A 673 -25.40 10.70 -4.66
CA LYS A 673 -26.11 9.56 -4.12
C LYS A 673 -26.95 10.04 -2.95
N ILE A 674 -28.22 9.67 -2.93
CA ILE A 674 -29.17 10.02 -1.89
C ILE A 674 -29.76 8.75 -1.28
N VAL A 675 -29.86 8.69 0.03
CA VAL A 675 -30.46 7.58 0.78
C VAL A 675 -31.47 8.13 1.77
N GLY A 676 -32.60 7.47 1.91
CA GLY A 676 -33.62 7.88 2.87
C GLY A 676 -34.75 6.87 3.02
N LEU A 677 -35.79 7.23 3.78
CA LEU A 677 -36.96 6.40 4.01
C LEU A 677 -37.84 6.38 2.76
N ASP A 678 -38.28 5.20 2.32
CA ASP A 678 -39.16 5.02 1.19
C ASP A 678 -40.60 5.39 1.59
N ASP A 679 -40.99 6.62 1.29
CA ASP A 679 -42.31 7.13 1.55
C ASP A 679 -42.95 7.74 0.27
N VAL A 680 -44.28 7.76 0.24
CA VAL A 680 -45.03 8.26 -0.92
C VAL A 680 -44.77 9.75 -1.13
N GLY A 681 -44.29 10.10 -2.33
CA GLY A 681 -44.03 11.51 -2.71
C GLY A 681 -42.60 11.99 -2.55
N VAL A 682 -41.67 11.21 -1.92
CA VAL A 682 -40.26 11.61 -1.70
C VAL A 682 -39.56 11.93 -3.03
N VAL A 683 -39.75 11.10 -4.06
CA VAL A 683 -39.17 11.34 -5.40
C VAL A 683 -39.66 12.65 -6.01
N SER A 684 -40.96 12.96 -5.82
CA SER A 684 -41.54 14.20 -6.29
C SER A 684 -40.96 15.43 -5.55
N MET A 685 -40.75 15.31 -4.24
CA MET A 685 -40.13 16.38 -3.44
C MET A 685 -38.68 16.62 -3.88
N ILE A 686 -37.91 15.57 -4.08
CA ILE A 686 -36.52 15.65 -4.56
C ILE A 686 -36.44 16.32 -5.92
N THR A 687 -37.25 15.88 -6.90
CA THR A 687 -37.24 16.44 -8.26
C THR A 687 -37.75 17.87 -8.31
N ASN A 688 -38.76 18.22 -7.50
CA ASN A 688 -39.28 19.60 -7.40
C ASN A 688 -38.24 20.53 -6.78
N LEU A 689 -37.54 20.10 -5.71
CA LEU A 689 -36.48 20.89 -5.10
C LEU A 689 -35.33 21.15 -6.10
N ILE A 690 -34.88 20.11 -6.79
CA ILE A 690 -33.71 20.22 -7.72
C ILE A 690 -34.11 21.10 -8.94
N SER A 691 -35.16 20.72 -9.66
CA SER A 691 -35.49 21.35 -10.94
C SER A 691 -36.47 22.52 -10.81
N GLY A 692 -37.37 22.49 -9.81
CA GLY A 692 -38.37 23.54 -9.58
C GLY A 692 -37.81 24.73 -8.82
N GLU A 693 -37.22 24.49 -7.65
CA GLU A 693 -36.75 25.56 -6.74
C GLU A 693 -35.34 26.02 -7.06
N LEU A 694 -34.39 25.07 -7.14
CA LEU A 694 -32.96 25.37 -7.38
C LEU A 694 -32.63 25.54 -8.86
N LYS A 695 -33.54 25.19 -9.77
CA LYS A 695 -33.40 25.29 -11.25
C LYS A 695 -32.18 24.56 -11.79
N ILE A 696 -31.77 23.50 -11.11
CA ILE A 696 -30.66 22.65 -11.50
C ILE A 696 -31.17 21.61 -12.50
N ASN A 697 -30.45 21.41 -13.62
CA ASN A 697 -30.82 20.46 -14.65
C ASN A 697 -30.41 19.06 -14.28
N ILE A 698 -31.34 18.11 -14.26
CA ILE A 698 -31.11 16.68 -14.01
C ILE A 698 -30.78 15.99 -15.33
N ALA A 699 -29.57 15.35 -15.41
CA ALA A 699 -29.17 14.58 -16.58
C ALA A 699 -29.67 13.12 -16.52
N ALA A 700 -29.72 12.53 -15.34
CA ALA A 700 -30.28 11.20 -15.12
C ALA A 700 -30.65 11.03 -13.64
N LEU A 701 -31.70 10.26 -13.40
CA LEU A 701 -32.21 9.91 -12.07
C LEU A 701 -32.52 8.42 -12.04
N THR A 702 -31.95 7.71 -11.11
CA THR A 702 -32.24 6.30 -10.83
C THR A 702 -32.54 6.19 -9.35
N ILE A 703 -33.70 5.67 -8.99
CA ILE A 703 -34.10 5.43 -7.59
C ILE A 703 -34.54 3.97 -7.47
N GLU A 704 -34.00 3.28 -6.49
CA GLU A 704 -34.37 1.92 -6.13
C GLU A 704 -34.82 1.90 -4.67
N ALA A 705 -35.97 1.29 -4.41
CA ALA A 705 -36.51 1.10 -3.07
C ALA A 705 -36.35 -0.35 -2.63
N LYS A 706 -35.80 -0.58 -1.44
CA LYS A 706 -35.62 -1.91 -0.85
C LYS A 706 -35.70 -1.84 0.67
N GLU A 707 -36.52 -2.72 1.25
CA GLU A 707 -36.62 -2.89 2.71
C GLU A 707 -37.02 -1.60 3.47
N GLY A 708 -37.86 -0.74 2.85
CA GLY A 708 -38.33 0.51 3.47
C GLY A 708 -37.36 1.69 3.36
N LEU A 709 -36.24 1.50 2.65
CA LEU A 709 -35.31 2.56 2.32
C LEU A 709 -35.27 2.76 0.80
N PHE A 710 -35.08 3.99 0.36
CA PHE A 710 -34.75 4.28 -1.03
C PHE A 710 -33.27 4.66 -1.16
N MET A 711 -32.68 4.29 -2.29
CA MET A 711 -31.35 4.70 -2.72
C MET A 711 -31.46 5.31 -4.11
N GLY A 712 -31.07 6.58 -4.24
CA GLY A 712 -31.10 7.30 -5.50
C GLY A 712 -29.72 7.70 -5.97
N ASN A 713 -29.45 7.53 -7.27
CA ASN A 713 -28.29 8.07 -7.95
C ASN A 713 -28.75 9.13 -8.93
N ILE A 714 -28.35 10.39 -8.71
CA ILE A 714 -28.79 11.54 -9.51
C ILE A 714 -27.56 12.13 -10.20
N ARG A 715 -27.62 12.25 -11.53
CA ARG A 715 -26.63 12.99 -12.32
C ARG A 715 -27.25 14.33 -12.70
N LEU A 716 -26.52 15.43 -12.45
CA LEU A 716 -27.03 16.79 -12.64
C LEU A 716 -25.91 17.74 -13.07
N TYR A 717 -26.31 18.91 -13.57
CA TYR A 717 -25.41 19.93 -14.03
C TYR A 717 -25.38 21.09 -13.03
N VAL A 718 -24.18 21.37 -12.48
CA VAL A 718 -23.91 22.49 -11.56
C VAL A 718 -22.84 23.41 -12.12
N HIS A 719 -22.82 24.68 -11.69
CA HIS A 719 -21.83 25.65 -12.16
C HIS A 719 -20.53 25.56 -11.34
N ASP A 720 -20.63 25.33 -10.04
CA ASP A 720 -19.48 25.26 -9.14
C ASP A 720 -19.78 24.39 -7.89
N LYS A 721 -18.79 24.29 -7.03
CA LYS A 721 -18.86 23.54 -5.79
C LYS A 721 -19.83 24.17 -4.77
N GLU A 722 -19.95 25.51 -4.76
CA GLU A 722 -20.85 26.21 -3.84
C GLU A 722 -22.29 25.86 -4.14
N GLU A 723 -22.70 25.83 -5.43
CA GLU A 723 -24.04 25.40 -5.87
C GLU A 723 -24.32 23.94 -5.52
N LEU A 724 -23.33 23.06 -5.69
CA LEU A 724 -23.45 21.65 -5.29
C LEU A 724 -23.64 21.50 -3.78
N GLU A 725 -22.89 22.23 -2.96
CA GLU A 725 -23.03 22.21 -1.50
C GLU A 725 -24.41 22.75 -1.04
N GLN A 726 -24.90 23.81 -1.67
CA GLN A 726 -26.25 24.29 -1.40
C GLN A 726 -27.31 23.26 -1.76
N LEU A 727 -27.18 22.57 -2.88
CA LEU A 727 -28.05 21.47 -3.27
C LEU A 727 -28.05 20.33 -2.25
N VAL A 728 -26.85 19.90 -1.81
CA VAL A 728 -26.70 18.82 -0.81
C VAL A 728 -27.40 19.22 0.51
N GLN A 729 -27.18 20.43 0.99
CA GLN A 729 -27.83 20.93 2.21
C GLN A 729 -29.36 21.02 2.08
N ALA A 730 -29.84 21.48 0.94
CA ALA A 730 -31.28 21.57 0.69
C ALA A 730 -31.93 20.16 0.64
N LEU A 731 -31.28 19.20 0.03
CA LEU A 731 -31.75 17.80 -0.02
C LEU A 731 -31.76 17.13 1.35
N LEU A 732 -30.75 17.39 2.18
CA LEU A 732 -30.70 16.91 3.56
C LEU A 732 -31.79 17.51 4.45
N GLY A 733 -32.32 18.67 4.07
CA GLY A 733 -33.46 19.31 4.74
C GLY A 733 -34.85 18.71 4.41
N LEU A 734 -34.93 17.82 3.41
CA LEU A 734 -36.18 17.17 3.05
C LEU A 734 -36.57 16.07 4.05
N PRO A 735 -37.85 15.99 4.45
CA PRO A 735 -38.32 14.91 5.32
C PRO A 735 -38.11 13.55 4.64
N GLY A 736 -37.51 12.59 5.38
CA GLY A 736 -37.24 11.24 4.89
C GLY A 736 -35.90 11.07 4.18
N VAL A 737 -35.09 12.10 3.96
CA VAL A 737 -33.73 11.99 3.44
C VAL A 737 -32.75 11.86 4.60
N GLU A 738 -31.93 10.81 4.60
CA GLU A 738 -30.97 10.53 5.67
C GLU A 738 -29.54 10.92 5.29
N SER A 739 -29.13 10.69 4.04
CA SER A 739 -27.80 11.05 3.58
C SER A 739 -27.80 11.48 2.11
N VAL A 740 -26.93 12.45 1.80
CA VAL A 740 -26.65 12.90 0.43
C VAL A 740 -25.15 13.06 0.27
N GLU A 741 -24.57 12.30 -0.64
CA GLU A 741 -23.13 12.27 -0.88
C GLU A 741 -22.83 12.44 -2.37
N ARG A 742 -21.75 13.17 -2.68
CA ARG A 742 -21.21 13.19 -4.04
C ARG A 742 -20.45 11.89 -4.31
N TYR A 743 -20.75 11.19 -5.42
CA TYR A 743 -20.06 9.97 -5.80
C TYR A 743 -19.23 10.14 -7.07
N ASP A 744 -18.18 9.35 -7.19
CA ASP A 744 -17.35 9.25 -8.38
C ASP A 744 -17.92 8.20 -9.35
N MET A 745 -17.95 8.50 -10.64
CA MET A 745 -18.72 7.75 -11.66
C MET A 745 -18.20 6.33 -11.98
N GLU A 746 -17.13 5.87 -11.34
CA GLU A 746 -16.63 4.49 -11.47
C GLU A 746 -17.36 3.49 -10.55
N ASP A 747 -18.23 3.96 -9.64
CA ASP A 747 -18.90 3.11 -8.64
C ASP A 747 -20.28 2.58 -9.06
N ILE A 748 -20.69 2.74 -10.33
CA ILE A 748 -21.97 2.21 -10.82
C ILE A 748 -21.72 0.94 -11.64
N PRO A 749 -22.28 -0.25 -11.24
CA PRO A 749 -22.40 -1.38 -12.14
C PRO A 749 -23.31 -0.96 -13.31
N THR A 750 -22.80 -1.09 -14.53
CA THR A 750 -23.55 -0.91 -15.79
C THR A 750 -24.69 -1.92 -15.92
#